data_977971ea6efebaac6dfa46711b361c4a
#
_entry.id   977971ea6efebaac6dfa46711b361c4a
#
_cell.length_a   1.000
_cell.length_b   1.000
_cell.length_c   1.000
_cell.angle_alpha   90.00
_cell.angle_beta   90.00
_cell.angle_gamma   90.00
#
_symmetry.space_group_name_H-M   'P 1'
#
loop_
_entity.id
_entity.type
_entity.pdbx_description
1 polymer ?
#
loop_
_entity_poly.entity_id
_entity_poly.type
_entity_poly.pdbx_seq_one_letter_code
_entity_poly.pdbx_strand_id
1 'polypeptide(L)'
;MIKLADTLAPMADFPAVEAKDVAFNDNKSLQEKYDNGELGGGGGSGTAGKSAYEIAVDNGFVGTEDQWLDSLKGERGEKGTSISSITKDSDDNIIFTFTDGTTQSIGKLPVDIQGDFLSSDGIGNLRYYNGHFQYYDNATSTWIDTSVTPSNVYIMNMTPQPMKSIFGVYDTGLGKYKLKFEEPDDTIIDGQVACIVEKVIIRRKLGSVPISETDGDLVLEVKRKDFGSYKNNYYIDTALTPSSNDVWYYKAFPVSTTGFYNTSLLNETVGIKCKDYNLYGFKLDRNESDPASMITYLPDCDNAIYKSAYMNYSKNTFDYGNWGDAWFIKKLKPCMLKYDGTVDYELDKNDYTKKSDGTASDVANTSYGGNAMVGIPKVYWKIVDNGDNTANIYICDKKLDNDFVCWSHIDNNGNEIDYCYMPIYNGSNVSSKLRSISGKAPIASQTATTKITYAKANNTGSDIIWYTELFNDRMLINLLLLLIGKSTDTQTVFGTGNNNLYVSDSNTGIKNTGTMNTKGLFWGNQDNVSGVKVFGIEHWYGNIGRRIGGWINDKGTQKIKMTYGQSDGSTVDGYNTNGAGYIVIGNSTPIGTSGGYVSKMLITNNGLIPTIASGSATTHYCDGLWFNNSLVGYASVGAASNDRFYVGAFCSNLGCAVSVATWYIGAALSCKPLSTT
;
A
#
# COMPACT_ATOMS: atom_id res chain seq x y z
N MET A 1 -29.14 31.08 15.07
CA MET A 1 -27.99 30.23 14.68
C MET A 1 -27.70 29.32 15.89
N ILE A 2 -28.33 28.15 15.91
CA ILE A 2 -28.04 27.15 16.96
C ILE A 2 -26.79 26.43 16.47
N LYS A 3 -25.65 26.70 17.08
CA LYS A 3 -24.46 25.88 16.88
C LYS A 3 -24.79 24.50 17.46
N LEU A 4 -24.77 23.47 16.62
CA LEU A 4 -24.93 22.08 17.08
C LEU A 4 -23.93 21.73 18.19
N ALA A 5 -22.80 22.47 18.28
CA ALA A 5 -21.80 22.36 19.31
C ALA A 5 -22.25 22.75 20.74
N ASP A 6 -23.30 23.57 20.86
CA ASP A 6 -23.76 24.05 22.18
C ASP A 6 -24.75 23.09 22.87
N THR A 7 -25.25 22.07 22.15
CA THR A 7 -26.23 21.09 22.66
C THR A 7 -25.59 19.72 22.96
N LEU A 8 -24.35 19.47 22.56
CA LEU A 8 -23.62 18.23 22.82
C LEU A 8 -22.37 18.51 23.68
N ALA A 9 -22.58 18.98 24.90
CA ALA A 9 -21.50 19.07 25.89
C ALA A 9 -21.66 17.96 26.92
N PRO A 10 -20.61 17.37 27.41
CA PRO A 10 -19.39 16.92 26.75
C PRO A 10 -19.29 15.40 26.77
N MET A 11 -19.41 14.76 25.64
CA MET A 11 -18.72 13.48 25.43
C MET A 11 -17.33 13.84 24.90
N ALA A 12 -16.34 13.92 25.75
CA ALA A 12 -14.96 13.94 25.35
C ALA A 12 -14.73 12.69 24.51
N ASP A 13 -14.26 12.89 23.25
CA ASP A 13 -13.66 11.92 22.36
C ASP A 13 -14.34 11.65 20.99
N PHE A 14 -15.38 12.40 20.61
CA PHE A 14 -15.77 12.39 19.20
C PHE A 14 -15.43 13.74 18.55
N PRO A 15 -14.72 13.77 17.40
CA PRO A 15 -14.52 15.01 16.67
C PRO A 15 -15.90 15.59 16.30
N ALA A 16 -16.12 16.86 16.62
CA ALA A 16 -17.34 17.55 16.24
C ALA A 16 -17.48 17.51 14.70
N VAL A 17 -18.54 16.88 14.21
CA VAL A 17 -18.84 16.89 12.78
C VAL A 17 -19.38 18.27 12.45
N GLU A 18 -18.67 19.03 11.62
CA GLU A 18 -19.15 20.34 11.16
C GLU A 18 -20.24 20.15 10.09
N ALA A 19 -21.17 21.10 9.96
CA ALA A 19 -22.25 21.02 8.98
C ALA A 19 -21.76 20.87 7.51
N LYS A 20 -20.55 21.29 7.22
CA LYS A 20 -19.89 21.11 5.92
C LYS A 20 -19.48 19.64 5.64
N ASP A 21 -19.34 18.82 6.71
CA ASP A 21 -18.86 17.43 6.61
C ASP A 21 -20.00 16.41 6.53
N VAL A 22 -21.25 16.87 6.61
CA VAL A 22 -22.45 16.03 6.45
C VAL A 22 -22.93 16.14 5.00
N ALA A 23 -22.76 15.07 4.22
CA ALA A 23 -23.18 15.02 2.82
C ALA A 23 -24.52 14.31 2.63
N PHE A 24 -25.31 14.77 1.64
CA PHE A 24 -26.54 14.14 1.16
C PHE A 24 -26.26 13.32 -0.12
N ASN A 25 -27.22 12.51 -0.53
CA ASN A 25 -27.12 11.67 -1.73
C ASN A 25 -26.89 12.43 -3.06
N ASP A 26 -27.06 13.75 -3.06
CA ASP A 26 -26.77 14.64 -4.19
C ASP A 26 -25.41 15.32 -4.11
N ASN A 27 -24.54 14.83 -3.23
CA ASN A 27 -23.16 15.32 -2.98
C ASN A 27 -23.06 16.77 -2.48
N LYS A 28 -24.13 17.33 -1.95
CA LYS A 28 -24.09 18.63 -1.27
C LYS A 28 -23.98 18.46 0.22
N SER A 29 -23.17 19.29 0.86
CA SER A 29 -23.06 19.30 2.32
C SER A 29 -24.30 19.93 2.98
N LEU A 30 -24.50 19.64 4.25
CA LEU A 30 -25.56 20.27 5.05
C LEU A 30 -25.40 21.79 5.05
N GLN A 31 -24.18 22.31 5.08
CA GLN A 31 -23.90 23.74 5.04
C GLN A 31 -24.26 24.34 3.69
N GLU A 32 -23.90 23.70 2.58
CA GLU A 32 -24.26 24.17 1.24
C GLU A 32 -25.75 24.20 1.01
N LYS A 33 -26.49 23.20 1.51
CA LYS A 33 -27.96 23.18 1.42
C LYS A 33 -28.60 24.28 2.27
N TYR A 34 -28.02 24.59 3.41
CA TYR A 34 -28.46 25.69 4.27
C TYR A 34 -28.23 27.05 3.59
N ASP A 35 -27.01 27.28 3.09
CA ASP A 35 -26.62 28.54 2.45
C ASP A 35 -27.42 28.80 1.13
N ASN A 36 -27.76 27.72 0.43
CA ASN A 36 -28.57 27.77 -0.79
C ASN A 36 -30.08 27.76 -0.53
N GLY A 37 -30.52 27.71 0.74
CA GLY A 37 -31.92 27.69 1.11
C GLY A 37 -32.67 26.39 0.73
N GLU A 38 -31.93 25.31 0.47
CA GLU A 38 -32.47 24.01 0.04
C GLU A 38 -33.01 23.16 1.20
N LEU A 39 -32.74 23.55 2.47
CA LEU A 39 -33.24 22.89 3.68
C LEU A 39 -34.60 23.40 4.13
N GLY A 40 -35.20 24.30 3.36
CA GLY A 40 -36.60 24.73 3.56
C GLY A 40 -37.40 24.32 2.36
N GLY A 41 -38.44 23.54 2.54
CA GLY A 41 -39.27 22.99 1.46
C GLY A 41 -39.64 24.01 0.39
N GLY A 42 -39.64 23.53 -0.83
CA GLY A 42 -40.01 24.06 -2.15
C GLY A 42 -40.52 25.48 -2.26
N GLY A 43 -39.89 26.25 -3.16
CA GLY A 43 -40.30 27.59 -3.53
C GLY A 43 -41.77 27.70 -3.87
N GLY A 44 -42.47 28.37 -3.01
CA GLY A 44 -43.84 28.86 -3.14
C GLY A 44 -44.07 29.78 -1.95
N SER A 45 -44.63 30.97 -2.16
CA SER A 45 -45.06 31.88 -1.10
C SER A 45 -46.07 31.19 -0.18
N GLY A 46 -45.56 30.45 0.80
CA GLY A 46 -46.30 29.68 1.76
C GLY A 46 -45.59 29.68 3.11
N THR A 47 -46.36 29.81 4.16
CA THR A 47 -46.01 29.78 5.59
C THR A 47 -44.80 28.93 5.90
N ALA A 48 -43.95 29.41 6.82
CA ALA A 48 -42.78 28.68 7.36
C ALA A 48 -43.12 27.21 7.63
N GLY A 49 -42.26 26.28 7.18
CA GLY A 49 -42.44 24.86 7.43
C GLY A 49 -42.48 24.59 8.95
N LYS A 50 -43.17 23.52 9.33
CA LYS A 50 -43.32 23.10 10.73
C LYS A 50 -41.98 22.92 11.39
N SER A 51 -41.85 23.42 12.62
CA SER A 51 -40.68 23.18 13.46
C SER A 51 -40.54 21.69 13.82
N ALA A 52 -39.37 21.26 14.23
CA ALA A 52 -39.17 19.88 14.69
C ALA A 52 -40.09 19.50 15.86
N TYR A 53 -40.41 20.44 16.72
CA TYR A 53 -41.39 20.27 17.79
C TYR A 53 -42.81 20.08 17.22
N GLU A 54 -43.25 20.90 16.26
CA GLU A 54 -44.55 20.74 15.61
C GLU A 54 -44.69 19.40 14.91
N ILE A 55 -43.60 18.91 14.31
CA ILE A 55 -43.56 17.56 13.72
C ILE A 55 -43.69 16.48 14.80
N ALA A 56 -43.06 16.66 15.96
CA ALA A 56 -43.17 15.71 17.06
C ALA A 56 -44.61 15.69 17.62
N VAL A 57 -45.28 16.84 17.72
CA VAL A 57 -46.70 16.94 18.13
C VAL A 57 -47.60 16.23 17.14
N ASP A 58 -47.39 16.43 15.84
CA ASP A 58 -48.16 15.74 14.79
C ASP A 58 -47.99 14.20 14.84
N ASN A 59 -46.85 13.73 15.35
CA ASN A 59 -46.57 12.32 15.54
C ASN A 59 -46.90 11.80 16.95
N GLY A 60 -47.71 12.56 17.72
CA GLY A 60 -48.31 12.12 18.96
C GLY A 60 -47.58 12.54 20.24
N PHE A 61 -46.60 13.43 20.17
CA PHE A 61 -46.01 14.00 21.37
C PHE A 61 -47.03 14.97 22.07
N VAL A 62 -47.23 14.78 23.36
CA VAL A 62 -48.11 15.61 24.17
C VAL A 62 -47.29 16.31 25.26
N GLY A 63 -47.14 17.63 25.15
CA GLY A 63 -46.36 18.44 26.07
C GLY A 63 -45.98 19.80 25.47
N THR A 64 -45.24 20.60 26.18
CA THR A 64 -44.69 21.86 25.69
C THR A 64 -43.37 21.62 24.95
N GLU A 65 -42.93 22.63 24.18
CA GLU A 65 -41.63 22.56 23.47
C GLU A 65 -40.45 22.29 24.43
N ASP A 66 -40.48 22.93 25.60
CA ASP A 66 -39.48 22.68 26.66
C ASP A 66 -39.52 21.22 27.15
N GLN A 67 -40.73 20.64 27.29
CA GLN A 67 -40.89 19.25 27.69
C GLN A 67 -40.44 18.29 26.57
N TRP A 68 -40.61 18.66 25.33
CA TRP A 68 -40.06 17.91 24.19
C TRP A 68 -38.54 17.94 24.16
N LEU A 69 -37.96 19.15 24.33
CA LEU A 69 -36.50 19.32 24.43
C LEU A 69 -35.92 18.55 25.60
N ASP A 70 -36.62 18.52 26.75
CA ASP A 70 -36.22 17.73 27.90
C ASP A 70 -36.32 16.22 27.66
N SER A 71 -37.30 15.76 26.88
CA SER A 71 -37.42 14.36 26.52
C SER A 71 -36.31 13.86 25.57
N LEU A 72 -35.68 14.76 24.83
CA LEU A 72 -34.51 14.47 23.98
C LEU A 72 -33.21 14.43 24.76
N LYS A 73 -33.21 14.95 26.02
CA LYS A 73 -32.06 14.82 26.92
C LYS A 73 -32.08 13.39 27.47
N GLY A 74 -31.09 12.59 27.12
CA GLY A 74 -30.85 11.32 27.80
C GLY A 74 -30.75 11.52 29.31
N GLU A 75 -31.16 10.56 30.10
CA GLU A 75 -31.00 10.60 31.55
C GLU A 75 -29.53 10.91 31.88
N ARG A 76 -29.35 11.87 32.80
CA ARG A 76 -28.02 12.19 33.31
C ARG A 76 -27.45 10.90 33.88
N GLY A 77 -26.35 10.41 33.30
CA GLY A 77 -25.63 9.25 33.78
C GLY A 77 -25.47 9.35 35.30
N GLU A 78 -25.80 8.29 36.02
CA GLU A 78 -25.70 8.24 37.47
C GLU A 78 -24.31 8.70 37.89
N LYS A 79 -24.26 9.49 38.98
CA LYS A 79 -23.00 9.97 39.54
C LYS A 79 -22.14 8.75 39.86
N GLY A 80 -21.01 8.62 39.20
CA GLY A 80 -20.09 7.50 39.37
C GLY A 80 -19.82 7.28 40.87
N THR A 81 -19.82 6.02 41.25
CA THR A 81 -19.57 5.64 42.64
C THR A 81 -18.18 6.09 43.05
N SER A 82 -18.09 6.75 44.20
CA SER A 82 -16.80 7.10 44.83
C SER A 82 -16.51 6.15 45.99
N ILE A 83 -15.25 6.00 46.33
CA ILE A 83 -14.84 5.16 47.46
C ILE A 83 -15.34 5.81 48.75
N SER A 84 -16.13 5.07 49.52
CA SER A 84 -16.65 5.49 50.83
C SER A 84 -15.78 5.05 51.99
N SER A 85 -15.10 3.88 51.84
CA SER A 85 -14.15 3.39 52.82
C SER A 85 -13.16 2.38 52.22
N ILE A 86 -12.03 2.21 52.89
CA ILE A 86 -11.04 1.20 52.58
C ILE A 86 -10.83 0.37 53.84
N THR A 87 -11.02 -0.95 53.75
CA THR A 87 -10.88 -1.88 54.88
C THR A 87 -10.01 -3.06 54.46
N LYS A 88 -9.69 -3.89 55.44
CA LYS A 88 -8.93 -5.12 55.23
C LYS A 88 -9.77 -6.31 55.69
N ASP A 89 -9.79 -7.39 54.94
CA ASP A 89 -10.46 -8.62 55.35
C ASP A 89 -9.55 -9.52 56.22
N SER A 90 -10.10 -10.66 56.63
CA SER A 90 -9.40 -11.66 57.49
C SER A 90 -8.17 -12.30 56.82
N ASP A 91 -8.08 -12.19 55.48
CA ASP A 91 -7.02 -12.76 54.69
C ASP A 91 -5.99 -11.69 54.24
N ASP A 92 -6.05 -10.50 54.82
CA ASP A 92 -5.17 -9.38 54.53
C ASP A 92 -5.39 -8.71 53.16
N ASN A 93 -6.51 -8.97 52.47
CA ASN A 93 -6.82 -8.27 51.24
C ASN A 93 -7.41 -6.90 51.53
N ILE A 94 -7.02 -5.89 50.76
CA ILE A 94 -7.61 -4.55 50.80
C ILE A 94 -8.97 -4.55 50.11
N ILE A 95 -9.98 -4.10 50.81
CA ILE A 95 -11.36 -3.99 50.35
C ILE A 95 -11.74 -2.51 50.19
N PHE A 96 -12.06 -2.10 48.97
CA PHE A 96 -12.69 -0.80 48.73
C PHE A 96 -14.20 -0.97 48.86
N THR A 97 -14.84 -0.10 49.66
CA THR A 97 -16.29 0.01 49.68
C THR A 97 -16.66 1.31 48.95
N PHE A 98 -17.59 1.22 48.04
CA PHE A 98 -18.05 2.34 47.25
C PHE A 98 -19.31 2.99 47.92
N THR A 99 -19.63 4.22 47.51
CA THR A 99 -20.79 4.95 48.02
C THR A 99 -22.16 4.31 47.70
N ASP A 100 -22.20 3.39 46.79
CA ASP A 100 -23.38 2.54 46.46
C ASP A 100 -23.47 1.26 47.31
N GLY A 101 -22.53 1.07 48.23
CA GLY A 101 -22.48 -0.12 49.08
C GLY A 101 -21.80 -1.33 48.46
N THR A 102 -21.35 -1.26 47.19
CA THR A 102 -20.59 -2.35 46.57
C THR A 102 -19.17 -2.38 47.15
N THR A 103 -18.55 -3.56 47.12
CA THR A 103 -17.18 -3.74 47.59
C THR A 103 -16.32 -4.40 46.49
N GLN A 104 -15.07 -4.01 46.42
CA GLN A 104 -14.07 -4.61 45.55
C GLN A 104 -12.80 -4.92 46.33
N SER A 105 -12.37 -6.20 46.27
CA SER A 105 -11.06 -6.59 46.81
C SER A 105 -9.98 -6.38 45.78
N ILE A 106 -8.86 -5.79 46.15
CA ILE A 106 -7.68 -5.64 45.30
C ILE A 106 -6.53 -6.57 45.71
N GLY A 107 -6.78 -7.55 46.57
CA GLY A 107 -5.78 -8.48 47.07
C GLY A 107 -4.85 -7.91 48.12
N LYS A 108 -3.81 -8.65 48.45
CA LYS A 108 -2.80 -8.25 49.44
C LYS A 108 -1.84 -7.21 48.85
N LEU A 109 -1.44 -6.25 49.69
CA LEU A 109 -0.29 -5.39 49.34
C LEU A 109 1.00 -6.26 49.23
N PRO A 110 1.94 -5.92 48.34
CA PRO A 110 3.21 -6.61 48.27
C PRO A 110 3.95 -6.65 49.62
N VAL A 111 4.61 -7.75 49.89
CA VAL A 111 5.13 -8.18 51.20
C VAL A 111 6.18 -7.27 51.84
N ASP A 112 6.72 -6.28 51.15
CA ASP A 112 7.74 -5.36 51.70
C ASP A 112 7.16 -4.23 52.60
N ILE A 113 5.85 -4.21 52.80
CA ILE A 113 5.17 -3.31 53.72
C ILE A 113 4.48 -4.15 54.78
N GLN A 114 5.21 -4.96 55.52
CA GLN A 114 4.73 -5.65 56.73
C GLN A 114 4.97 -4.78 57.95
N GLY A 115 4.07 -3.83 58.16
CA GLY A 115 3.86 -3.14 59.42
C GLY A 115 2.39 -3.00 59.65
N ASP A 116 1.94 -3.04 60.90
CA ASP A 116 0.54 -2.88 61.29
C ASP A 116 -0.08 -1.60 60.71
N PHE A 117 -0.66 -1.69 59.56
CA PHE A 117 -1.20 -0.57 58.80
C PHE A 117 -2.59 -0.09 59.28
N LEU A 118 -3.19 -0.75 60.24
CA LEU A 118 -4.52 -0.44 60.73
C LEU A 118 -4.53 -0.30 62.27
N SER A 119 -4.73 0.91 62.76
CA SER A 119 -5.09 1.12 64.16
C SER A 119 -6.58 0.88 64.35
N SER A 120 -7.00 0.72 65.62
CA SER A 120 -8.39 0.51 66.04
C SER A 120 -9.34 1.64 65.68
N ASP A 121 -8.87 2.75 65.21
CA ASP A 121 -9.59 3.95 64.78
C ASP A 121 -9.76 4.03 63.24
N GLY A 122 -9.38 3.01 62.53
CA GLY A 122 -9.80 2.78 61.13
C GLY A 122 -8.88 3.33 60.05
N ILE A 123 -7.87 4.11 60.38
CA ILE A 123 -6.91 4.64 59.40
C ILE A 123 -5.47 4.37 59.84
N GLY A 124 -5.20 3.29 60.47
CA GLY A 124 -3.89 2.81 60.83
C GLY A 124 -2.77 3.85 60.85
N ASN A 125 -1.60 3.41 61.03
CA ASN A 125 -0.40 4.23 61.08
C ASN A 125 0.08 4.71 59.67
N LEU A 126 -0.84 4.96 58.70
CA LEU A 126 -0.53 5.48 57.39
C LEU A 126 -1.13 6.89 57.20
N ARG A 127 -0.33 7.84 56.78
CA ARG A 127 -0.81 9.19 56.39
C ARG A 127 -0.19 9.64 55.08
N TYR A 128 -0.86 10.58 54.41
CA TYR A 128 -0.32 11.34 53.30
C TYR A 128 0.14 12.70 53.79
N TYR A 129 1.44 12.99 53.69
CA TYR A 129 2.03 14.23 54.15
C TYR A 129 3.20 14.66 53.25
N ASN A 130 3.24 15.95 52.90
CA ASN A 130 4.28 16.52 52.02
C ASN A 130 4.48 15.77 50.69
N GLY A 131 3.40 15.26 50.12
CA GLY A 131 3.49 14.56 48.80
C GLY A 131 3.83 13.08 48.87
N HIS A 132 4.03 12.50 50.03
CA HIS A 132 4.40 11.11 50.24
C HIS A 132 3.46 10.41 51.23
N PHE A 133 3.32 9.08 51.08
CA PHE A 133 2.75 8.24 52.10
C PHE A 133 3.79 8.03 53.21
N GLN A 134 3.36 8.20 54.48
CA GLN A 134 4.18 7.96 55.65
C GLN A 134 3.48 6.96 56.55
N TYR A 135 4.24 6.01 57.12
CA TYR A 135 3.71 5.14 58.16
C TYR A 135 4.26 5.57 59.54
N TYR A 136 3.44 5.34 60.57
CA TYR A 136 3.87 5.60 61.96
C TYR A 136 4.58 4.36 62.48
N ASP A 137 5.86 4.52 62.82
CA ASP A 137 6.62 3.46 63.46
C ASP A 137 6.43 3.58 65.01
N ASN A 138 5.72 2.60 65.54
CA ASN A 138 5.45 2.54 67.00
C ASN A 138 6.71 2.33 67.82
N ALA A 139 7.77 1.72 67.28
CA ALA A 139 9.01 1.50 67.99
C ALA A 139 9.82 2.77 68.17
N THR A 140 9.78 3.68 67.20
CA THR A 140 10.47 4.97 67.26
C THR A 140 9.55 6.13 67.56
N SER A 141 8.24 5.90 67.63
CA SER A 141 7.19 6.91 67.80
C SER A 141 7.28 8.05 66.78
N THR A 142 7.66 7.77 65.55
CA THR A 142 7.85 8.73 64.48
C THR A 142 7.14 8.31 63.19
N TRP A 143 6.79 9.29 62.38
CA TRP A 143 6.33 9.03 61.02
C TRP A 143 7.52 8.85 60.09
N ILE A 144 7.56 7.68 59.41
CA ILE A 144 8.58 7.36 58.46
C ILE A 144 8.06 7.58 57.06
N ASP A 145 8.81 8.31 56.24
CA ASP A 145 8.52 8.54 54.84
C ASP A 145 8.79 7.27 54.06
N THR A 146 7.78 6.77 53.33
CA THR A 146 7.91 5.56 52.49
C THR A 146 8.50 5.86 51.13
N SER A 147 8.79 7.11 50.79
CA SER A 147 9.08 7.58 49.42
C SER A 147 8.00 7.21 48.36
N VAL A 148 6.85 6.70 48.81
CA VAL A 148 5.72 6.39 47.96
C VAL A 148 4.83 7.61 47.82
N THR A 149 4.63 8.11 46.62
CA THR A 149 3.73 9.20 46.27
C THR A 149 2.37 8.65 45.81
N PRO A 150 1.27 9.42 45.87
CA PRO A 150 0.00 8.99 45.27
C PRO A 150 0.11 8.55 43.81
N SER A 151 1.01 9.17 43.06
CA SER A 151 1.32 8.78 41.70
C SER A 151 1.85 7.33 41.64
N ASN A 152 2.70 6.93 42.59
CA ASN A 152 3.25 5.58 42.64
C ASN A 152 2.21 4.51 43.06
N VAL A 153 1.17 4.90 43.79
CA VAL A 153 0.05 3.99 44.15
C VAL A 153 -0.91 3.80 42.97
N TYR A 154 -1.09 4.84 42.16
CA TYR A 154 -1.86 4.74 40.89
C TYR A 154 -1.23 3.78 39.88
N ILE A 155 0.07 3.61 39.94
CA ILE A 155 0.92 2.85 39.03
C ILE A 155 0.64 1.34 39.04
N MET A 156 0.19 0.77 40.16
CA MET A 156 0.10 -0.71 40.26
C MET A 156 -1.15 -1.33 39.58
N ASN A 157 -2.13 -0.54 39.19
CA ASN A 157 -3.42 -1.04 38.70
C ASN A 157 -3.81 -0.47 37.31
N MET A 158 -2.85 0.02 36.53
CA MET A 158 -3.14 0.51 35.19
C MET A 158 -3.18 -0.63 34.18
N THR A 159 -4.13 -0.52 33.26
CA THR A 159 -4.11 -1.36 32.06
C THR A 159 -2.93 -0.97 31.16
N PRO A 160 -2.27 -1.91 30.52
CA PRO A 160 -1.23 -1.62 29.51
C PRO A 160 -1.75 -0.72 28.40
N GLN A 161 -0.84 -0.04 27.72
CA GLN A 161 -1.17 0.65 26.47
C GLN A 161 -1.65 -0.36 25.42
N PRO A 162 -2.46 0.08 24.44
CA PRO A 162 -2.82 -0.73 23.29
C PRO A 162 -1.58 -1.20 22.52
N MET A 163 -1.70 -2.29 21.77
CA MET A 163 -0.67 -2.74 20.83
C MET A 163 -0.26 -1.59 19.89
N LYS A 164 1.01 -1.53 19.52
CA LYS A 164 1.46 -0.61 18.47
C LYS A 164 0.90 -1.01 17.10
N SER A 165 0.82 -2.30 16.85
CA SER A 165 0.20 -2.85 15.64
C SER A 165 -0.08 -4.33 15.78
N ILE A 166 -1.12 -4.82 15.08
CA ILE A 166 -1.29 -6.22 14.71
C ILE A 166 -1.72 -6.31 13.26
N PHE A 167 -1.12 -7.22 12.53
CA PHE A 167 -1.42 -7.50 11.13
C PHE A 167 -1.55 -9.01 10.93
N GLY A 168 -2.47 -9.41 10.08
CA GLY A 168 -2.65 -10.80 9.74
C GLY A 168 -2.97 -11.00 8.26
N VAL A 169 -2.49 -12.11 7.71
CA VAL A 169 -2.75 -12.51 6.34
C VAL A 169 -2.91 -14.03 6.26
N TYR A 170 -3.75 -14.48 5.34
CA TYR A 170 -3.81 -15.88 4.98
C TYR A 170 -2.77 -16.17 3.88
N ASP A 171 -1.82 -17.04 4.16
CA ASP A 171 -0.80 -17.47 3.19
C ASP A 171 -1.36 -18.64 2.39
N THR A 172 -1.72 -18.37 1.13
CA THR A 172 -2.31 -19.37 0.24
C THR A 172 -1.34 -20.50 -0.13
N GLY A 173 -0.02 -20.21 -0.12
CA GLY A 173 1.02 -21.19 -0.42
C GLY A 173 1.24 -22.19 0.73
N LEU A 174 1.06 -21.73 1.96
CA LEU A 174 1.17 -22.56 3.18
C LEU A 174 -0.18 -23.11 3.62
N GLY A 175 -1.30 -22.53 3.20
CA GLY A 175 -2.63 -22.83 3.70
C GLY A 175 -2.78 -22.47 5.19
N LYS A 176 -2.12 -21.39 5.66
CA LYS A 176 -2.07 -21.01 7.07
C LYS A 176 -2.22 -19.52 7.26
N TYR A 177 -2.71 -19.12 8.44
CA TYR A 177 -2.71 -17.73 8.87
C TYR A 177 -1.33 -17.32 9.38
N LYS A 178 -0.92 -16.11 9.04
CA LYS A 178 0.34 -15.48 9.47
C LYS A 178 0.02 -14.18 10.19
N LEU A 179 0.67 -13.94 11.31
CA LEU A 179 0.52 -12.72 12.11
C LEU A 179 1.86 -12.00 12.22
N LYS A 180 1.81 -10.69 12.16
CA LYS A 180 2.89 -9.77 12.52
C LYS A 180 2.34 -8.78 13.52
N PHE A 181 3.10 -8.43 14.56
CA PHE A 181 2.64 -7.49 15.55
C PHE A 181 3.80 -6.83 16.27
N GLU A 182 3.53 -5.68 16.85
CA GLU A 182 4.47 -4.95 17.70
C GLU A 182 3.79 -4.64 19.03
N GLU A 183 4.44 -5.10 20.08
CA GLU A 183 3.96 -4.98 21.46
C GLU A 183 4.00 -3.51 21.92
N PRO A 184 3.18 -3.12 22.93
CA PRO A 184 3.23 -1.79 23.49
C PRO A 184 4.50 -1.57 24.32
N ASP A 185 4.86 -0.31 24.48
CA ASP A 185 5.83 0.11 25.48
C ASP A 185 5.21 0.10 26.89
N ASP A 186 6.07 0.14 27.90
CA ASP A 186 5.63 0.44 29.25
C ASP A 186 5.03 1.85 29.32
N THR A 187 4.06 2.03 30.17
CA THR A 187 3.49 3.37 30.38
C THR A 187 4.38 4.16 31.31
N ILE A 188 4.77 5.35 30.90
CA ILE A 188 5.56 6.29 31.69
C ILE A 188 4.70 7.52 31.95
N ILE A 189 4.58 7.90 33.23
CA ILE A 189 3.90 9.14 33.66
C ILE A 189 4.90 9.95 34.48
N ASP A 190 5.10 11.20 34.14
CA ASP A 190 6.03 12.12 34.79
C ASP A 190 7.46 11.55 34.97
N GLY A 191 7.91 10.79 33.98
CA GLY A 191 9.25 10.15 33.97
C GLY A 191 9.36 8.88 34.81
N GLN A 192 8.27 8.42 35.42
CA GLN A 192 8.22 7.17 36.20
C GLN A 192 7.47 6.10 35.43
N VAL A 193 7.91 4.83 35.54
CA VAL A 193 7.23 3.70 34.94
C VAL A 193 5.93 3.44 35.68
N ALA A 194 4.81 3.67 34.99
CA ALA A 194 3.46 3.56 35.53
C ALA A 194 2.82 2.18 35.33
N CYS A 195 3.11 1.53 34.22
CA CYS A 195 2.63 0.17 33.94
C CYS A 195 3.70 -0.58 33.16
N ILE A 196 4.07 -1.75 33.65
CA ILE A 196 5.00 -2.66 32.98
C ILE A 196 4.19 -3.73 32.24
N VAL A 197 4.42 -3.86 30.95
CA VAL A 197 3.81 -4.93 30.15
C VAL A 197 4.61 -6.23 30.35
N GLU A 198 3.99 -7.23 30.96
CA GLU A 198 4.64 -8.51 31.23
C GLU A 198 4.59 -9.44 30.01
N LYS A 199 3.45 -9.49 29.37
CA LYS A 199 3.18 -10.38 28.23
C LYS A 199 2.06 -9.87 27.33
N VAL A 200 1.96 -10.46 26.14
CA VAL A 200 0.84 -10.30 25.22
C VAL A 200 0.21 -11.66 25.00
N ILE A 201 -1.11 -11.76 25.18
CA ILE A 201 -1.91 -12.97 24.89
C ILE A 201 -2.63 -12.74 23.57
N ILE A 202 -2.47 -13.63 22.59
CA ILE A 202 -3.19 -13.58 21.33
C ILE A 202 -4.25 -14.68 21.32
N ARG A 203 -5.48 -14.27 21.14
CA ARG A 203 -6.66 -15.17 20.98
C ARG A 203 -7.19 -15.10 19.57
N ARG A 204 -7.83 -16.18 19.12
CA ARG A 204 -8.59 -16.21 17.86
C ARG A 204 -10.00 -16.74 18.10
N LYS A 205 -10.93 -16.28 17.28
CA LYS A 205 -12.33 -16.73 17.32
C LYS A 205 -12.93 -16.69 15.91
N LEU A 206 -13.70 -17.71 15.57
CA LEU A 206 -14.42 -17.77 14.30
C LEU A 206 -15.61 -16.81 14.30
N GLY A 207 -15.70 -15.97 13.29
CA GLY A 207 -16.87 -15.12 13.01
C GLY A 207 -17.04 -13.91 13.92
N SER A 208 -16.28 -13.77 15.01
CA SER A 208 -16.36 -12.60 15.91
C SER A 208 -15.05 -12.32 16.63
N VAL A 209 -14.87 -11.07 17.08
CA VAL A 209 -13.69 -10.64 17.82
C VAL A 209 -13.69 -11.24 19.22
N PRO A 210 -12.56 -11.82 19.71
CA PRO A 210 -12.40 -12.18 21.12
C PRO A 210 -12.60 -10.95 22.03
N ILE A 211 -13.38 -11.10 23.10
CA ILE A 211 -13.72 -10.00 24.01
C ILE A 211 -12.89 -10.00 25.31
N SER A 212 -12.21 -11.10 25.63
CA SER A 212 -11.33 -11.21 26.80
C SER A 212 -10.13 -12.10 26.52
N GLU A 213 -9.15 -12.10 27.42
CA GLU A 213 -7.95 -12.93 27.34
C GLU A 213 -8.22 -14.44 27.49
N THR A 214 -9.47 -14.81 27.78
CA THR A 214 -9.92 -16.20 27.85
C THR A 214 -10.95 -16.56 26.77
N ASP A 215 -11.44 -15.58 25.99
CA ASP A 215 -12.45 -15.80 24.96
C ASP A 215 -11.79 -16.29 23.66
N GLY A 216 -12.25 -17.42 23.17
CA GLY A 216 -11.71 -18.09 21.98
C GLY A 216 -10.48 -18.95 22.23
N ASP A 217 -9.85 -19.42 21.16
CA ASP A 217 -8.67 -20.27 21.23
C ASP A 217 -7.42 -19.47 21.58
N LEU A 218 -6.58 -20.01 22.46
CA LEU A 218 -5.23 -19.45 22.68
C LEU A 218 -4.36 -19.76 21.46
N VAL A 219 -3.82 -18.71 20.85
CA VAL A 219 -2.90 -18.84 19.71
C VAL A 219 -1.45 -18.75 20.18
N LEU A 220 -1.13 -17.75 20.98
CA LEU A 220 0.23 -17.45 21.40
C LEU A 220 0.23 -16.62 22.68
N GLU A 221 1.18 -16.92 23.58
CA GLU A 221 1.57 -16.04 24.68
C GLU A 221 3.01 -15.59 24.44
N VAL A 222 3.21 -14.27 24.25
CA VAL A 222 4.54 -13.66 24.07
C VAL A 222 4.95 -13.04 25.38
N LYS A 223 5.97 -13.56 26.01
CA LYS A 223 6.53 -13.00 27.25
C LYS A 223 7.44 -11.81 26.93
N ARG A 224 7.60 -10.90 27.88
CA ARG A 224 8.40 -9.67 27.74
C ARG A 224 9.80 -9.92 27.15
N LYS A 225 10.49 -10.98 27.55
CA LYS A 225 11.81 -11.34 27.03
C LYS A 225 11.84 -11.63 25.53
N ASP A 226 10.69 -11.95 24.95
CA ASP A 226 10.52 -12.33 23.54
C ASP A 226 9.88 -11.20 22.71
N PHE A 227 9.68 -10.01 23.30
CA PHE A 227 9.10 -8.86 22.61
C PHE A 227 9.95 -8.45 21.40
N GLY A 228 9.31 -8.01 20.33
CA GLY A 228 9.94 -7.66 19.06
C GLY A 228 10.20 -8.84 18.13
N SER A 229 10.01 -10.11 18.58
CA SER A 229 10.26 -11.31 17.77
C SER A 229 9.40 -11.34 16.50
N TYR A 230 8.18 -10.82 16.58
CA TYR A 230 7.20 -10.84 15.49
C TYR A 230 6.96 -9.46 14.84
N LYS A 231 7.74 -8.46 15.19
CA LYS A 231 7.72 -7.14 14.54
C LYS A 231 8.15 -7.21 13.07
N ASN A 232 9.17 -8.00 12.77
CA ASN A 232 9.74 -8.17 11.44
C ASN A 232 9.54 -9.58 10.86
N ASN A 233 9.20 -10.56 11.68
CA ASN A 233 8.96 -11.94 11.29
C ASN A 233 7.48 -12.30 11.47
N TYR A 234 6.98 -13.25 10.68
CA TYR A 234 5.63 -13.77 10.87
C TYR A 234 5.60 -14.90 11.91
N TYR A 235 4.63 -14.83 12.83
CA TYR A 235 4.14 -16.00 13.52
C TYR A 235 3.21 -16.77 12.58
N ILE A 236 3.38 -18.08 12.44
CA ILE A 236 2.52 -18.94 11.61
C ILE A 236 1.61 -19.72 12.54
N ASP A 237 0.29 -19.54 12.41
CA ASP A 237 -0.69 -20.34 13.16
C ASP A 237 -0.80 -21.71 12.54
N THR A 238 -0.07 -22.67 13.10
CA THR A 238 -0.01 -24.06 12.64
C THR A 238 -1.14 -24.91 13.20
N ALA A 239 -1.77 -24.49 14.30
CA ALA A 239 -2.80 -25.26 14.99
C ALA A 239 -4.16 -25.24 14.27
N LEU A 240 -4.36 -24.29 13.32
CA LEU A 240 -5.60 -24.14 12.59
C LEU A 240 -5.46 -24.65 11.16
N THR A 241 -6.47 -25.44 10.73
CA THR A 241 -6.70 -25.76 9.31
C THR A 241 -8.00 -25.07 8.89
N PRO A 242 -7.92 -23.91 8.24
CA PRO A 242 -9.10 -23.12 7.92
C PRO A 242 -9.91 -23.76 6.79
N SER A 243 -11.22 -23.54 6.82
CA SER A 243 -12.13 -23.85 5.71
C SER A 243 -12.31 -22.60 4.84
N SER A 244 -12.62 -22.78 3.55
CA SER A 244 -12.85 -21.68 2.64
C SER A 244 -14.02 -20.81 3.13
N ASN A 245 -13.83 -19.49 3.06
CA ASN A 245 -14.73 -18.45 3.54
C ASN A 245 -14.79 -18.24 5.06
N ASP A 246 -14.09 -19.02 5.88
CA ASP A 246 -13.97 -18.71 7.30
C ASP A 246 -13.29 -17.35 7.51
N VAL A 247 -13.87 -16.54 8.39
CA VAL A 247 -13.23 -15.32 8.87
C VAL A 247 -12.84 -15.54 10.33
N TRP A 248 -11.56 -15.63 10.58
CA TRP A 248 -10.99 -15.74 11.91
C TRP A 248 -10.52 -14.39 12.41
N TYR A 249 -10.99 -14.00 13.58
CA TYR A 249 -10.57 -12.77 14.24
C TYR A 249 -9.50 -13.10 15.26
N TYR A 250 -8.38 -12.42 15.16
CA TYR A 250 -7.28 -12.48 16.11
C TYR A 250 -7.27 -11.19 16.90
N LYS A 251 -7.15 -11.31 18.21
CA LYS A 251 -7.01 -10.18 19.11
C LYS A 251 -5.87 -10.39 20.07
N ALA A 252 -5.07 -9.34 20.24
CA ALA A 252 -4.00 -9.28 21.20
C ALA A 252 -4.49 -8.59 22.49
N PHE A 253 -4.09 -9.12 23.62
CA PHE A 253 -4.37 -8.59 24.95
C PHE A 253 -3.02 -8.37 25.64
N PRO A 254 -2.48 -7.13 25.66
CA PRO A 254 -1.36 -6.79 26.52
C PRO A 254 -1.73 -6.95 27.98
N VAL A 255 -0.89 -7.60 28.75
CA VAL A 255 -1.10 -7.90 30.17
C VAL A 255 0.00 -7.27 30.98
N SER A 256 -0.36 -6.55 32.05
CA SER A 256 0.61 -5.96 32.98
C SER A 256 1.16 -7.00 33.98
N THR A 257 2.25 -6.64 34.67
CA THR A 257 2.82 -7.45 35.78
C THR A 257 1.83 -7.67 36.93
N THR A 258 0.79 -6.85 37.02
CA THR A 258 -0.29 -6.95 38.04
C THR A 258 -1.51 -7.72 37.53
N GLY A 259 -1.49 -8.25 36.28
CA GLY A 259 -2.55 -9.05 35.72
C GLY A 259 -3.68 -8.28 35.02
N PHE A 260 -3.64 -6.93 35.00
CA PHE A 260 -4.58 -6.14 34.20
C PHE A 260 -4.26 -6.26 32.73
N TYR A 261 -5.29 -6.36 31.88
CA TYR A 261 -5.12 -6.46 30.43
C TYR A 261 -5.94 -5.40 29.70
N ASN A 262 -5.43 -5.00 28.56
CA ASN A 262 -6.10 -4.04 27.69
C ASN A 262 -7.17 -4.75 26.86
N THR A 263 -8.38 -4.15 26.78
CA THR A 263 -9.49 -4.65 25.99
C THR A 263 -9.84 -3.77 24.80
N SER A 264 -9.06 -2.72 24.54
CA SER A 264 -9.24 -1.85 23.38
C SER A 264 -9.33 -2.64 22.08
N LEU A 265 -10.09 -2.12 21.12
CA LEU A 265 -10.11 -2.65 19.76
C LEU A 265 -9.09 -1.96 18.85
N LEU A 266 -8.48 -0.90 19.31
CA LEU A 266 -7.52 -0.11 18.54
C LEU A 266 -6.18 -0.86 18.43
N ASN A 267 -5.74 -1.12 17.20
CA ASN A 267 -4.48 -1.80 16.89
C ASN A 267 -4.31 -3.21 17.51
N GLU A 268 -5.37 -3.79 18.06
CA GLU A 268 -5.31 -5.07 18.77
C GLU A 268 -6.07 -6.19 18.08
N THR A 269 -6.81 -5.86 17.01
CA THR A 269 -7.70 -6.82 16.34
C THR A 269 -7.44 -6.86 14.85
N VAL A 270 -7.42 -8.06 14.28
CA VAL A 270 -7.42 -8.29 12.84
C VAL A 270 -8.33 -9.46 12.49
N GLY A 271 -9.24 -9.24 11.53
CA GLY A 271 -10.04 -10.30 10.92
C GLY A 271 -9.37 -10.80 9.64
N ILE A 272 -9.13 -12.11 9.54
CA ILE A 272 -8.46 -12.70 8.38
C ILE A 272 -9.40 -13.70 7.73
N LYS A 273 -9.77 -13.44 6.46
CA LYS A 273 -10.57 -14.37 5.68
C LYS A 273 -9.67 -15.44 5.05
N CYS A 274 -10.09 -16.71 5.18
CA CYS A 274 -9.50 -17.78 4.40
C CYS A 274 -9.91 -17.61 2.94
N LYS A 275 -8.93 -17.46 2.06
CA LYS A 275 -9.14 -17.34 0.62
C LYS A 275 -8.00 -18.03 -0.10
N ASP A 276 -8.28 -18.54 -1.29
CA ASP A 276 -7.31 -19.24 -2.12
C ASP A 276 -6.65 -18.32 -3.17
N TYR A 277 -6.67 -17.00 -2.91
CA TYR A 277 -6.07 -15.96 -3.76
C TYR A 277 -5.47 -14.83 -2.93
N ASN A 278 -4.50 -14.13 -3.51
CA ASN A 278 -3.95 -12.90 -2.96
C ASN A 278 -4.58 -11.71 -3.67
N LEU A 279 -5.14 -10.77 -2.93
CA LEU A 279 -5.74 -9.55 -3.45
C LEU A 279 -5.07 -8.35 -2.83
N TYR A 280 -4.33 -7.59 -3.63
CA TYR A 280 -3.76 -6.32 -3.25
C TYR A 280 -4.52 -5.18 -3.92
N GLY A 281 -4.56 -4.01 -3.28
CA GLY A 281 -5.27 -2.89 -3.87
C GLY A 281 -4.83 -1.55 -3.32
N PHE A 282 -5.01 -0.52 -4.15
CA PHE A 282 -4.79 0.86 -3.77
C PHE A 282 -5.80 1.78 -4.45
N LYS A 283 -6.13 2.87 -3.77
CA LYS A 283 -6.84 4.01 -4.34
C LYS A 283 -5.82 4.97 -4.93
N LEU A 284 -6.04 5.39 -6.17
CA LEU A 284 -5.34 6.50 -6.81
C LEU A 284 -6.25 7.73 -6.75
N ASP A 285 -5.82 8.76 -6.01
CA ASP A 285 -6.55 10.00 -5.85
C ASP A 285 -5.95 11.10 -6.74
N ARG A 286 -6.71 11.50 -7.77
CA ARG A 286 -6.29 12.53 -8.73
C ARG A 286 -6.62 13.95 -8.28
N ASN A 287 -7.28 14.11 -7.14
CA ASN A 287 -7.50 15.42 -6.52
C ASN A 287 -6.25 15.87 -5.77
N GLU A 288 -5.41 14.92 -5.37
CA GLU A 288 -4.14 15.18 -4.73
C GLU A 288 -3.06 15.57 -5.75
N SER A 289 -2.15 16.43 -5.35
CA SER A 289 -0.98 16.80 -6.16
C SER A 289 0.34 16.32 -5.57
N ASP A 290 0.37 15.98 -4.28
CA ASP A 290 1.52 15.36 -3.64
C ASP A 290 1.60 13.88 -4.04
N PRO A 291 2.68 13.43 -4.70
CA PRO A 291 2.81 12.05 -5.16
C PRO A 291 2.65 10.97 -4.10
N ALA A 292 3.05 11.25 -2.86
CA ALA A 292 2.95 10.29 -1.76
C ALA A 292 1.51 10.18 -1.24
N SER A 293 0.73 11.26 -1.35
CA SER A 293 -0.68 11.31 -0.93
C SER A 293 -1.63 10.75 -1.99
N MET A 294 -1.22 10.73 -3.27
CA MET A 294 -2.04 10.18 -4.36
C MET A 294 -2.37 8.70 -4.20
N ILE A 295 -1.56 7.93 -3.45
CA ILE A 295 -1.71 6.47 -3.31
C ILE A 295 -2.06 6.10 -1.87
N THR A 296 -3.23 5.47 -1.69
CA THR A 296 -3.67 4.94 -0.39
C THR A 296 -4.05 3.47 -0.55
N TYR A 297 -3.56 2.60 0.34
CA TYR A 297 -3.93 1.18 0.29
C TYR A 297 -5.40 0.98 0.68
N LEU A 298 -6.07 0.06 0.00
CA LEU A 298 -7.47 -0.25 0.26
C LEU A 298 -7.60 -1.10 1.53
N PRO A 299 -8.56 -0.78 2.41
CA PRO A 299 -8.68 -1.44 3.72
C PRO A 299 -9.16 -2.89 3.64
N ASP A 300 -9.80 -3.28 2.54
CA ASP A 300 -10.35 -4.62 2.26
C ASP A 300 -9.36 -5.53 1.51
N CYS A 301 -8.14 -5.07 1.28
CA CYS A 301 -7.09 -5.80 0.59
C CYS A 301 -5.99 -6.29 1.55
N ASP A 302 -5.25 -7.32 1.14
CA ASP A 302 -4.18 -7.93 1.95
C ASP A 302 -3.06 -6.95 2.33
N ASN A 303 -2.89 -5.89 1.55
CA ASN A 303 -1.87 -4.87 1.76
C ASN A 303 -2.35 -3.64 2.56
N ALA A 304 -3.53 -3.69 3.18
CA ALA A 304 -4.12 -2.54 3.88
C ALA A 304 -3.14 -1.81 4.82
N ILE A 305 -2.31 -2.57 5.54
CA ILE A 305 -1.32 -2.02 6.49
C ILE A 305 0.13 -2.29 6.07
N TYR A 306 0.39 -2.61 4.80
CA TYR A 306 1.75 -2.86 4.34
C TYR A 306 2.59 -1.58 4.40
N LYS A 307 3.85 -1.76 4.77
CA LYS A 307 4.88 -0.75 4.54
C LYS A 307 5.30 -0.79 3.09
N SER A 308 5.42 0.38 2.46
CA SER A 308 5.88 0.50 1.08
C SER A 308 7.32 0.02 0.92
N ALA A 309 7.64 -0.40 -0.30
CA ALA A 309 9.01 -0.69 -0.69
C ALA A 309 9.67 0.59 -1.24
N TYR A 310 10.97 0.73 -1.00
CA TYR A 310 11.74 1.89 -1.47
C TYR A 310 13.24 1.61 -1.50
N MET A 311 13.98 2.40 -2.27
CA MET A 311 15.43 2.37 -2.23
C MET A 311 15.95 3.14 -1.01
N ASN A 312 16.64 2.49 -0.11
CA ASN A 312 17.34 3.13 1.00
C ASN A 312 18.70 3.64 0.51
N TYR A 313 18.73 4.90 0.08
CA TYR A 313 19.94 5.50 -0.53
C TYR A 313 21.11 5.60 0.43
N SER A 314 20.86 5.80 1.74
CA SER A 314 21.93 5.89 2.74
C SER A 314 22.62 4.54 2.99
N LYS A 315 21.89 3.44 2.86
CA LYS A 315 22.42 2.07 3.00
C LYS A 315 22.77 1.43 1.66
N ASN A 316 22.43 2.06 0.54
CA ASN A 316 22.58 1.53 -0.82
C ASN A 316 21.94 0.14 -0.99
N THR A 317 20.78 -0.08 -0.36
CA THR A 317 20.02 -1.33 -0.37
C THR A 317 18.55 -1.06 -0.62
N PHE A 318 17.88 -1.99 -1.30
CA PHE A 318 16.43 -1.91 -1.48
C PHE A 318 15.72 -2.47 -0.25
N ASP A 319 14.80 -1.69 0.33
CA ASP A 319 13.92 -2.11 1.41
C ASP A 319 12.58 -2.54 0.81
N TYR A 320 12.28 -3.81 0.93
CA TYR A 320 11.03 -4.38 0.40
C TYR A 320 9.79 -4.04 1.23
N GLY A 321 9.94 -3.43 2.41
CA GLY A 321 8.82 -3.26 3.34
C GLY A 321 8.16 -4.60 3.64
N ASN A 322 6.86 -4.72 3.31
CA ASN A 322 6.14 -6.00 3.44
C ASN A 322 6.02 -6.78 2.11
N TRP A 323 6.61 -6.28 1.02
CA TRP A 323 6.37 -6.80 -0.33
C TRP A 323 7.27 -7.97 -0.74
N GLY A 324 8.34 -8.25 0.04
CA GLY A 324 9.31 -9.31 -0.30
C GLY A 324 8.68 -10.70 -0.51
N ASP A 325 7.58 -10.98 0.18
CA ASP A 325 6.83 -12.24 0.08
C ASP A 325 5.67 -12.20 -0.94
N ALA A 326 5.39 -11.05 -1.56
CA ALA A 326 4.35 -10.96 -2.59
C ALA A 326 4.66 -11.93 -3.74
N TRP A 327 3.64 -12.66 -4.22
CA TRP A 327 3.85 -13.71 -5.22
C TRP A 327 4.53 -13.21 -6.48
N PHE A 328 4.19 -12.01 -6.95
CA PHE A 328 4.75 -11.43 -8.16
C PHE A 328 6.22 -10.97 -8.00
N ILE A 329 6.73 -10.86 -6.77
CA ILE A 329 8.16 -10.65 -6.46
C ILE A 329 8.86 -11.99 -6.22
N LYS A 330 8.29 -12.83 -5.35
CA LYS A 330 8.88 -14.11 -4.95
C LYS A 330 9.06 -15.06 -6.13
N LYS A 331 8.08 -15.08 -7.06
CA LYS A 331 8.06 -15.93 -8.24
C LYS A 331 8.74 -15.32 -9.47
N LEU A 332 9.39 -14.14 -9.37
CA LEU A 332 10.20 -13.62 -10.47
C LEU A 332 11.30 -14.60 -10.85
N LYS A 333 11.47 -14.81 -12.17
CA LYS A 333 12.43 -15.75 -12.74
C LYS A 333 13.38 -15.05 -13.70
N PRO A 334 14.44 -14.34 -13.25
CA PRO A 334 15.53 -13.98 -14.13
C PRO A 334 16.13 -15.25 -14.76
N CYS A 335 16.22 -15.31 -16.08
CA CYS A 335 16.59 -16.52 -16.78
C CYS A 335 17.26 -16.24 -18.14
N MET A 336 17.92 -17.25 -18.66
CA MET A 336 18.23 -17.33 -20.09
C MET A 336 17.10 -18.06 -20.80
N LEU A 337 16.43 -17.35 -21.72
CA LEU A 337 15.29 -17.83 -22.47
C LEU A 337 15.72 -18.12 -23.90
N LYS A 338 15.52 -19.35 -24.36
CA LYS A 338 15.82 -19.77 -25.75
C LYS A 338 14.88 -19.09 -26.75
N TYR A 339 15.25 -19.10 -28.03
CA TYR A 339 14.43 -18.51 -29.10
C TYR A 339 13.06 -19.17 -29.25
N ASP A 340 12.92 -20.43 -28.86
CA ASP A 340 11.64 -21.16 -28.85
C ASP A 340 10.74 -20.80 -27.64
N GLY A 341 11.19 -19.90 -26.77
CA GLY A 341 10.45 -19.48 -25.60
C GLY A 341 10.61 -20.36 -24.36
N THR A 342 11.46 -21.40 -24.44
CA THR A 342 11.74 -22.26 -23.27
C THR A 342 12.84 -21.68 -22.39
N VAL A 343 12.66 -21.81 -21.07
CA VAL A 343 13.70 -21.45 -20.09
C VAL A 343 14.82 -22.49 -20.17
N ASP A 344 16.04 -22.03 -20.44
CA ASP A 344 17.23 -22.90 -20.42
C ASP A 344 17.71 -23.09 -18.97
N TYR A 345 17.91 -21.98 -18.25
CA TYR A 345 18.24 -21.97 -16.84
C TYR A 345 17.88 -20.64 -16.17
N GLU A 346 17.70 -20.67 -14.87
CA GLU A 346 17.49 -19.47 -14.06
C GLU A 346 18.84 -18.81 -13.69
N LEU A 347 18.84 -17.48 -13.62
CA LEU A 347 19.97 -16.68 -13.17
C LEU A 347 19.93 -16.50 -11.64
N ASP A 348 21.07 -16.29 -11.03
CA ASP A 348 21.14 -15.83 -9.64
C ASP A 348 20.46 -14.46 -9.52
N LYS A 349 19.48 -14.34 -8.62
CA LYS A 349 18.69 -13.09 -8.45
C LYS A 349 19.53 -11.89 -8.02
N ASN A 350 20.71 -12.12 -7.45
CA ASN A 350 21.60 -11.04 -6.97
C ASN A 350 22.75 -10.76 -7.95
N ASP A 351 23.12 -11.73 -8.80
CA ASP A 351 24.24 -11.62 -9.74
C ASP A 351 23.96 -12.34 -11.06
N TYR A 352 23.50 -11.61 -12.05
CA TYR A 352 23.12 -12.18 -13.34
C TYR A 352 24.29 -12.72 -14.17
N THR A 353 25.53 -12.45 -13.77
CA THR A 353 26.70 -13.13 -14.37
C THR A 353 26.81 -14.61 -13.97
N LYS A 354 25.93 -15.04 -13.06
CA LYS A 354 25.85 -16.40 -12.54
C LYS A 354 24.47 -17.01 -12.80
N LYS A 355 24.46 -18.32 -12.94
CA LYS A 355 23.26 -19.14 -12.86
C LYS A 355 22.83 -19.28 -11.39
N SER A 356 21.62 -19.76 -11.15
CA SER A 356 21.11 -20.03 -9.79
C SER A 356 21.93 -21.04 -9.01
N ASP A 357 22.71 -21.90 -9.69
CA ASP A 357 23.66 -22.85 -9.08
C ASP A 357 25.05 -22.25 -8.79
N GLY A 358 25.27 -20.96 -9.08
CA GLY A 358 26.51 -20.22 -8.88
C GLY A 358 27.53 -20.33 -10.01
N THR A 359 27.28 -21.13 -11.04
CA THR A 359 28.17 -21.24 -12.22
C THR A 359 27.99 -20.01 -13.14
N ALA A 360 28.96 -19.78 -14.05
CA ALA A 360 28.91 -18.65 -14.98
C ALA A 360 27.72 -18.73 -15.93
N SER A 361 27.05 -17.59 -16.14
CA SER A 361 25.93 -17.47 -17.08
C SER A 361 26.35 -16.97 -18.45
N ASP A 362 25.47 -17.09 -19.42
CA ASP A 362 25.67 -16.64 -20.80
C ASP A 362 25.09 -15.24 -21.09
N VAL A 363 24.83 -14.42 -20.08
CA VAL A 363 24.16 -13.10 -20.27
C VAL A 363 24.90 -12.16 -21.21
N ALA A 364 26.22 -12.34 -21.38
CA ALA A 364 27.07 -11.55 -22.31
C ALA A 364 27.47 -12.33 -23.59
N ASN A 365 27.05 -13.59 -23.73
CA ASN A 365 27.45 -14.47 -24.85
C ASN A 365 26.64 -14.15 -26.10
N THR A 366 27.27 -13.53 -27.09
CA THR A 366 26.62 -13.19 -28.37
C THR A 366 26.24 -14.39 -29.21
N SER A 367 26.87 -15.54 -29.00
CA SER A 367 26.58 -16.78 -29.70
C SER A 367 25.47 -17.61 -29.05
N TYR A 368 25.00 -17.21 -27.85
CA TYR A 368 23.92 -17.89 -27.17
C TYR A 368 22.61 -17.81 -28.00
N GLY A 369 21.90 -18.94 -28.13
CA GLY A 369 20.66 -19.08 -28.93
C GLY A 369 19.40 -18.59 -28.20
N GLY A 370 19.42 -17.42 -27.58
CA GLY A 370 18.31 -16.87 -26.78
C GLY A 370 18.60 -15.50 -26.20
N ASN A 371 17.89 -15.08 -25.18
CA ASN A 371 17.96 -13.78 -24.56
C ASN A 371 17.95 -13.88 -23.03
N ALA A 372 18.58 -12.92 -22.36
CA ALA A 372 18.45 -12.73 -20.91
C ALA A 372 17.13 -12.02 -20.60
N MET A 373 16.20 -12.72 -19.97
CA MET A 373 14.84 -12.26 -19.70
C MET A 373 14.49 -12.43 -18.23
N VAL A 374 13.47 -11.73 -17.78
CA VAL A 374 12.83 -11.99 -16.49
C VAL A 374 11.41 -12.48 -16.72
N GLY A 375 11.10 -13.67 -16.22
CA GLY A 375 9.74 -14.20 -16.18
C GLY A 375 8.93 -13.53 -15.10
N ILE A 376 7.89 -12.81 -15.50
CA ILE A 376 6.91 -12.20 -14.60
C ILE A 376 5.76 -13.20 -14.46
N PRO A 377 5.40 -13.63 -13.24
CA PRO A 377 4.28 -14.57 -13.05
C PRO A 377 2.96 -13.89 -13.39
N LYS A 378 1.94 -14.68 -13.74
CA LYS A 378 0.62 -14.19 -14.10
C LYS A 378 0.06 -13.25 -13.03
N VAL A 379 -0.37 -12.08 -13.47
CA VAL A 379 -1.01 -11.04 -12.66
C VAL A 379 -2.28 -10.60 -13.33
N TYR A 380 -3.37 -10.64 -12.60
CA TYR A 380 -4.62 -10.00 -12.98
C TYR A 380 -4.71 -8.63 -12.33
N TRP A 381 -5.27 -7.66 -13.04
CA TRP A 381 -5.65 -6.37 -12.46
C TRP A 381 -7.09 -6.02 -12.80
N LYS A 382 -7.67 -5.20 -11.95
CA LYS A 382 -8.97 -4.55 -12.17
C LYS A 382 -8.86 -3.09 -11.77
N ILE A 383 -9.30 -2.19 -12.62
CA ILE A 383 -9.32 -0.75 -12.36
C ILE A 383 -10.75 -0.28 -12.38
N VAL A 384 -11.20 0.32 -11.27
CA VAL A 384 -12.55 0.86 -11.11
C VAL A 384 -12.44 2.37 -10.93
N ASP A 385 -12.94 3.14 -11.89
CA ASP A 385 -13.09 4.60 -11.74
C ASP A 385 -14.29 4.87 -10.81
N ASN A 386 -14.06 5.56 -9.70
CA ASN A 386 -15.09 5.84 -8.70
C ASN A 386 -15.98 7.04 -9.09
N GLY A 387 -15.64 7.78 -10.16
CA GLY A 387 -16.39 8.94 -10.66
C GLY A 387 -16.11 10.27 -9.95
N ASP A 388 -15.36 10.26 -8.85
CA ASP A 388 -14.99 11.42 -8.01
C ASP A 388 -13.51 11.86 -8.21
N ASN A 389 -12.94 11.63 -9.38
CA ASN A 389 -11.51 11.75 -9.67
C ASN A 389 -10.62 10.75 -8.92
N THR A 390 -11.18 9.74 -8.28
CA THR A 390 -10.41 8.63 -7.69
C THR A 390 -10.65 7.33 -8.46
N ALA A 391 -9.73 6.39 -8.32
CA ALA A 391 -9.90 5.03 -8.85
C ALA A 391 -9.34 4.01 -7.88
N ASN A 392 -10.01 2.85 -7.79
CA ASN A 392 -9.51 1.70 -7.09
C ASN A 392 -8.83 0.75 -8.07
N ILE A 393 -7.59 0.40 -7.78
CA ILE A 393 -6.79 -0.53 -8.58
C ILE A 393 -6.55 -1.78 -7.73
N TYR A 394 -6.97 -2.93 -8.26
CA TYR A 394 -6.82 -4.23 -7.64
C TYR A 394 -5.82 -5.08 -8.43
N ILE A 395 -4.97 -5.80 -7.73
CA ILE A 395 -3.96 -6.73 -8.26
C ILE A 395 -4.19 -8.09 -7.61
N CYS A 396 -4.36 -9.15 -8.41
CA CYS A 396 -4.71 -10.47 -7.93
C CYS A 396 -3.94 -11.57 -8.68
N ASP A 397 -3.70 -12.70 -8.02
CA ASP A 397 -3.13 -13.91 -8.64
C ASP A 397 -4.19 -14.81 -9.29
N LYS A 398 -5.47 -14.47 -9.11
CA LYS A 398 -6.61 -15.15 -9.72
C LYS A 398 -7.59 -14.19 -10.37
N LYS A 399 -8.29 -14.67 -11.38
CA LYS A 399 -9.42 -13.96 -11.99
C LYS A 399 -10.65 -14.13 -11.09
N LEU A 400 -11.00 -13.07 -10.33
CA LEU A 400 -12.12 -13.12 -9.39
C LEU A 400 -13.47 -12.86 -10.05
N ASP A 401 -13.48 -12.05 -11.11
CA ASP A 401 -14.65 -11.75 -11.95
C ASP A 401 -14.19 -11.41 -13.38
N ASN A 402 -15.13 -11.05 -14.25
CA ASN A 402 -14.84 -10.77 -15.66
C ASN A 402 -14.07 -9.46 -15.88
N ASP A 403 -14.04 -8.57 -14.91
CA ASP A 403 -13.32 -7.29 -14.99
C ASP A 403 -11.83 -7.45 -14.64
N PHE A 404 -11.44 -8.55 -13.99
CA PHE A 404 -10.03 -8.88 -13.79
C PHE A 404 -9.41 -9.36 -15.11
N VAL A 405 -8.40 -8.63 -15.56
CA VAL A 405 -7.71 -8.86 -16.84
C VAL A 405 -6.22 -9.11 -16.63
N CYS A 406 -5.61 -9.89 -17.50
CA CYS A 406 -4.18 -10.22 -17.45
C CYS A 406 -3.51 -9.99 -18.83
N TRP A 407 -3.68 -8.80 -19.40
CA TRP A 407 -3.31 -8.47 -20.79
C TRP A 407 -1.85 -8.80 -21.14
N SER A 408 -0.91 -8.67 -20.19
CA SER A 408 0.49 -9.03 -20.42
C SER A 408 0.72 -10.55 -20.54
N HIS A 409 -0.25 -11.34 -20.08
CA HIS A 409 -0.16 -12.80 -20.01
C HIS A 409 -1.11 -13.47 -21.00
N ILE A 410 -1.29 -12.85 -22.16
CA ILE A 410 -2.06 -13.43 -23.27
C ILE A 410 -1.08 -13.73 -24.41
N ASP A 411 -1.06 -14.97 -24.87
CA ASP A 411 -0.24 -15.40 -26.00
C ASP A 411 -0.84 -14.97 -27.37
N ASN A 412 -0.13 -15.28 -28.44
CA ASN A 412 -0.58 -14.91 -29.78
C ASN A 412 -1.88 -15.63 -30.23
N ASN A 413 -2.27 -16.71 -29.55
CA ASN A 413 -3.50 -17.45 -29.81
C ASN A 413 -4.68 -16.99 -28.92
N GLY A 414 -4.42 -16.02 -28.03
CA GLY A 414 -5.43 -15.52 -27.10
C GLY A 414 -5.55 -16.31 -25.81
N ASN A 415 -4.65 -17.24 -25.55
CA ASN A 415 -4.65 -18.05 -24.33
C ASN A 415 -3.88 -17.36 -23.21
N GLU A 416 -4.29 -17.61 -21.98
CA GLU A 416 -3.53 -17.16 -20.80
C GLU A 416 -2.27 -18.01 -20.60
N ILE A 417 -1.16 -17.35 -20.27
CA ILE A 417 0.13 -17.97 -19.98
C ILE A 417 0.55 -17.67 -18.54
N ASP A 418 1.27 -18.59 -17.90
CA ASP A 418 1.67 -18.43 -16.50
C ASP A 418 2.80 -17.43 -16.30
N TYR A 419 3.64 -17.24 -17.33
CA TYR A 419 4.74 -16.28 -17.34
C TYR A 419 4.79 -15.53 -18.66
N CYS A 420 4.81 -14.21 -18.59
CA CYS A 420 5.33 -13.39 -19.68
C CYS A 420 6.79 -13.04 -19.40
N TYR A 421 7.60 -12.90 -20.44
CA TYR A 421 9.03 -12.63 -20.28
C TYR A 421 9.36 -11.22 -20.78
N MET A 422 9.89 -10.41 -19.85
CA MET A 422 10.34 -9.05 -20.13
C MET A 422 11.87 -8.99 -20.18
N PRO A 423 12.46 -8.00 -20.86
CA PRO A 423 13.90 -7.97 -21.10
C PRO A 423 14.65 -7.55 -19.83
N ILE A 424 15.68 -8.29 -19.45
CA ILE A 424 16.60 -7.81 -18.40
C ILE A 424 17.28 -6.52 -18.85
N TYR A 425 17.68 -6.44 -20.12
CA TYR A 425 18.47 -5.34 -20.67
C TYR A 425 17.74 -4.59 -21.78
N ASN A 426 18.08 -3.32 -21.96
CA ASN A 426 17.72 -2.60 -23.17
C ASN A 426 18.18 -3.40 -24.41
N GLY A 427 17.36 -3.44 -25.44
CA GLY A 427 17.65 -4.21 -26.64
C GLY A 427 18.90 -3.69 -27.37
N SER A 428 19.76 -4.58 -27.77
CA SER A 428 20.96 -4.31 -28.58
C SER A 428 20.87 -5.02 -29.92
N ASN A 429 21.44 -4.42 -30.98
CA ASN A 429 21.53 -5.08 -32.26
C ASN A 429 22.70 -6.08 -32.27
N VAL A 430 22.41 -7.37 -32.43
CA VAL A 430 23.39 -8.44 -32.62
C VAL A 430 22.99 -9.21 -33.83
N SER A 431 23.74 -9.09 -34.92
CA SER A 431 23.48 -9.79 -36.19
C SER A 431 22.04 -9.63 -36.71
N SER A 432 21.56 -8.38 -36.73
CA SER A 432 20.20 -8.03 -37.16
C SER A 432 19.07 -8.66 -36.31
N LYS A 433 19.38 -9.06 -35.09
CA LYS A 433 18.41 -9.45 -34.06
C LYS A 433 18.42 -8.41 -32.93
N LEU A 434 17.25 -8.06 -32.43
CA LEU A 434 17.14 -7.30 -31.17
C LEU A 434 17.39 -8.28 -30.03
N ARG A 435 18.41 -8.05 -29.24
CA ARG A 435 18.84 -8.97 -28.17
C ARG A 435 18.81 -8.28 -26.81
N SER A 436 18.26 -8.96 -25.82
CA SER A 436 18.47 -8.65 -24.41
C SER A 436 19.76 -9.34 -23.95
N ILE A 437 20.86 -8.58 -23.93
CA ILE A 437 22.22 -9.10 -23.71
C ILE A 437 23.06 -8.08 -22.95
N SER A 438 23.92 -8.55 -22.05
CA SER A 438 24.83 -7.73 -21.24
C SER A 438 26.03 -7.22 -22.03
N GLY A 439 26.58 -6.08 -21.63
CA GLY A 439 27.84 -5.54 -22.17
C GLY A 439 27.75 -4.91 -23.57
N LYS A 440 26.56 -4.63 -24.08
CA LYS A 440 26.33 -4.07 -25.40
C LYS A 440 25.71 -2.67 -25.35
N ALA A 441 26.00 -1.86 -26.34
CA ALA A 441 25.29 -0.59 -26.52
C ALA A 441 23.82 -0.85 -26.86
N PRO A 442 22.88 -0.16 -26.24
CA PRO A 442 21.47 -0.22 -26.65
C PRO A 442 21.29 0.20 -28.10
N ILE A 443 20.35 -0.44 -28.80
CA ILE A 443 20.01 -0.06 -30.18
C ILE A 443 19.49 1.39 -30.19
N ALA A 444 20.02 2.19 -31.11
CA ALA A 444 19.63 3.58 -31.32
C ALA A 444 19.63 3.90 -32.82
N SER A 445 19.16 5.09 -33.19
CA SER A 445 19.25 5.61 -34.56
C SER A 445 18.68 4.66 -35.64
N GLN A 446 17.64 3.94 -35.29
CA GLN A 446 16.88 3.04 -36.16
C GLN A 446 15.40 3.41 -36.13
N THR A 447 14.70 3.16 -37.27
CA THR A 447 13.25 3.36 -37.35
C THR A 447 12.50 2.34 -36.45
N ALA A 448 11.24 2.61 -36.13
CA ALA A 448 10.40 1.64 -35.42
C ALA A 448 10.28 0.34 -36.22
N THR A 449 10.09 0.42 -37.54
CA THR A 449 10.02 -0.75 -38.45
C THR A 449 11.25 -1.63 -38.32
N THR A 450 12.46 -1.04 -38.36
CA THR A 450 13.72 -1.81 -38.23
C THR A 450 13.79 -2.51 -36.86
N LYS A 451 13.41 -1.84 -35.78
CA LYS A 451 13.42 -2.41 -34.42
C LYS A 451 12.45 -3.58 -34.29
N ILE A 452 11.25 -3.50 -34.90
CA ILE A 452 10.27 -4.58 -34.94
C ILE A 452 10.82 -5.75 -35.74
N THR A 453 11.42 -5.48 -36.92
CA THR A 453 12.03 -6.55 -37.78
C THR A 453 13.10 -7.31 -37.01
N TYR A 454 13.94 -6.60 -36.22
CA TYR A 454 14.99 -7.24 -35.43
C TYR A 454 14.42 -7.99 -34.21
N ALA A 455 13.33 -7.53 -33.61
CA ALA A 455 12.64 -8.29 -32.56
C ALA A 455 12.03 -9.57 -33.12
N LYS A 456 11.33 -9.48 -34.27
CA LYS A 456 10.72 -10.59 -34.98
C LYS A 456 11.75 -11.64 -35.41
N ALA A 457 12.99 -11.24 -35.73
CA ALA A 457 14.07 -12.15 -36.13
C ALA A 457 14.49 -13.14 -35.03
N ASN A 458 13.99 -13.00 -33.79
CA ASN A 458 14.16 -14.00 -32.73
C ASN A 458 13.20 -15.20 -32.88
N ASN A 459 12.09 -15.08 -33.60
CA ASN A 459 11.18 -16.23 -33.85
C ASN A 459 11.87 -17.27 -34.74
N THR A 460 11.76 -18.54 -34.37
CA THR A 460 12.43 -19.65 -35.04
C THR A 460 11.49 -20.54 -35.86
N GLY A 461 10.19 -20.33 -35.77
CA GLY A 461 9.15 -21.09 -36.47
C GLY A 461 8.09 -20.19 -37.07
N SER A 462 6.92 -20.75 -37.32
CA SER A 462 5.74 -20.03 -37.79
C SER A 462 5.11 -19.16 -36.67
N ASP A 463 5.36 -19.53 -35.42
CA ASP A 463 4.74 -18.93 -34.28
C ASP A 463 5.44 -17.61 -33.88
N ILE A 464 4.64 -16.61 -33.61
CA ILE A 464 5.12 -15.30 -33.18
C ILE A 464 5.02 -15.22 -31.66
N ILE A 465 6.17 -15.31 -30.99
CA ILE A 465 6.29 -15.23 -29.54
C ILE A 465 7.19 -14.07 -29.11
N TRP A 466 8.02 -13.53 -30.01
CA TRP A 466 8.95 -12.41 -29.73
C TRP A 466 8.47 -11.13 -30.36
N TYR A 467 8.42 -10.09 -29.55
CA TYR A 467 7.93 -8.75 -29.89
C TYR A 467 8.92 -7.69 -29.40
N THR A 468 8.79 -6.45 -29.86
CA THR A 468 9.26 -5.30 -29.09
C THR A 468 8.44 -5.19 -27.82
N GLU A 469 8.97 -4.53 -26.76
CA GLU A 469 8.20 -4.26 -25.53
C GLU A 469 6.80 -3.72 -25.87
N LEU A 470 5.78 -4.21 -25.17
CA LEU A 470 4.39 -3.94 -25.46
C LEU A 470 3.79 -2.98 -24.43
N PHE A 471 2.74 -2.24 -24.81
CA PHE A 471 2.01 -1.33 -23.91
C PHE A 471 1.56 -2.03 -22.64
N ASN A 472 0.99 -3.23 -22.75
CA ASN A 472 0.49 -4.00 -21.59
C ASN A 472 1.59 -4.36 -20.61
N ASP A 473 2.78 -4.72 -21.11
CA ASP A 473 3.94 -5.08 -20.29
C ASP A 473 4.41 -3.86 -19.49
N ARG A 474 4.45 -2.71 -20.16
CA ARG A 474 4.77 -1.43 -19.51
C ARG A 474 3.76 -1.09 -18.42
N MET A 475 2.47 -1.25 -18.73
CA MET A 475 1.39 -0.94 -17.80
C MET A 475 1.42 -1.84 -16.57
N LEU A 476 1.61 -3.15 -16.74
CA LEU A 476 1.71 -4.10 -15.65
C LEU A 476 2.79 -3.68 -14.63
N ILE A 477 4.01 -3.45 -15.11
CA ILE A 477 5.12 -3.07 -14.22
C ILE A 477 4.84 -1.72 -13.56
N ASN A 478 4.31 -0.74 -14.28
CA ASN A 478 3.98 0.56 -13.71
C ASN A 478 2.91 0.48 -12.62
N LEU A 479 1.87 -0.33 -12.80
CA LEU A 479 0.85 -0.59 -11.75
C LEU A 479 1.48 -1.23 -10.51
N LEU A 480 2.38 -2.20 -10.70
CA LEU A 480 3.09 -2.84 -9.60
C LEU A 480 4.04 -1.87 -8.88
N LEU A 481 4.69 -0.93 -9.60
CA LEU A 481 5.52 0.11 -8.97
C LEU A 481 4.69 1.05 -8.10
N LEU A 482 3.52 1.50 -8.57
CA LEU A 482 2.58 2.29 -7.75
C LEU A 482 2.15 1.54 -6.50
N LEU A 483 1.80 0.26 -6.65
CA LEU A 483 1.35 -0.58 -5.55
C LEU A 483 2.43 -0.72 -4.47
N ILE A 484 3.65 -1.14 -4.85
CA ILE A 484 4.70 -1.42 -3.85
C ILE A 484 5.34 -0.15 -3.31
N GLY A 485 5.50 0.89 -4.15
CA GLY A 485 6.15 2.15 -3.79
C GLY A 485 5.24 3.11 -3.04
N LYS A 486 3.91 2.95 -3.17
CA LYS A 486 2.90 3.82 -2.56
C LYS A 486 3.13 5.31 -2.90
N SER A 487 3.59 5.60 -4.11
CA SER A 487 3.84 6.95 -4.61
C SER A 487 3.80 6.95 -6.14
N THR A 488 3.39 8.05 -6.72
CA THR A 488 3.45 8.29 -8.16
C THR A 488 4.81 8.85 -8.61
N ASP A 489 5.64 9.36 -7.69
CA ASP A 489 7.03 9.75 -7.95
C ASP A 489 7.95 8.52 -7.87
N THR A 490 8.13 7.85 -8.99
CA THR A 490 8.98 6.66 -9.08
C THR A 490 10.47 6.99 -8.94
N GLN A 491 10.89 8.21 -9.25
CA GLN A 491 12.29 8.63 -9.13
C GLN A 491 12.71 8.72 -7.66
N THR A 492 11.90 9.32 -6.81
CA THR A 492 12.16 9.40 -5.37
C THR A 492 12.18 8.01 -4.73
N VAL A 493 11.25 7.13 -5.12
CA VAL A 493 11.11 5.80 -4.50
C VAL A 493 12.18 4.82 -4.96
N PHE A 494 12.47 4.76 -6.28
CA PHE A 494 13.29 3.69 -6.88
C PHE A 494 14.63 4.18 -7.43
N GLY A 495 14.83 5.49 -7.59
CA GLY A 495 16.04 6.09 -8.13
C GLY A 495 15.77 6.98 -9.35
N THR A 496 16.64 7.98 -9.57
CA THR A 496 16.46 8.95 -10.64
C THR A 496 16.74 8.41 -12.05
N GLY A 497 17.40 7.26 -12.13
CA GLY A 497 17.85 6.72 -13.41
C GLY A 497 19.02 7.50 -14.03
N ASN A 498 19.52 7.07 -15.18
CA ASN A 498 20.52 7.78 -15.97
C ASN A 498 19.82 8.87 -16.80
N ASN A 499 19.85 10.13 -16.34
CA ASN A 499 19.03 11.20 -16.89
C ASN A 499 19.75 12.55 -17.08
N ASN A 500 20.98 12.71 -16.61
CA ASN A 500 21.66 14.01 -16.57
C ASN A 500 22.92 14.10 -17.46
N LEU A 501 23.06 13.20 -18.41
CA LEU A 501 24.18 13.21 -19.35
C LEU A 501 23.73 13.83 -20.69
N TYR A 502 23.29 15.08 -20.63
CA TYR A 502 23.00 15.85 -21.83
C TYR A 502 24.30 16.16 -22.60
N VAL A 503 24.43 15.47 -23.74
CA VAL A 503 25.39 15.88 -24.78
C VAL A 503 24.55 16.11 -26.03
N SER A 504 24.56 17.33 -26.54
CA SER A 504 23.82 17.69 -27.73
C SER A 504 24.15 16.72 -28.88
N ASP A 505 23.13 16.10 -29.45
CA ASP A 505 23.21 15.26 -30.65
C ASP A 505 24.14 14.03 -30.57
N SER A 506 24.41 13.53 -29.35
CA SER A 506 25.34 12.45 -29.09
C SER A 506 24.75 11.37 -28.16
N ASN A 507 25.13 10.12 -28.41
CA ASN A 507 24.78 8.98 -27.55
C ASN A 507 25.80 8.73 -26.42
N THR A 508 26.71 9.62 -26.16
CA THR A 508 27.80 9.43 -25.18
C THR A 508 27.30 9.27 -23.74
N GLY A 509 26.11 9.78 -23.43
CA GLY A 509 25.46 9.59 -22.15
C GLY A 509 24.79 8.25 -21.95
N ILE A 510 24.61 7.48 -23.02
CA ILE A 510 23.93 6.17 -22.95
C ILE A 510 24.91 5.11 -22.45
N LYS A 511 24.56 4.44 -21.37
CA LYS A 511 25.36 3.34 -20.82
C LYS A 511 25.07 2.03 -21.53
N ASN A 512 26.12 1.22 -21.66
CA ASN A 512 25.99 -0.16 -22.08
C ASN A 512 25.13 -0.95 -21.09
N THR A 513 24.49 -1.99 -21.56
CA THR A 513 23.71 -2.95 -20.76
C THR A 513 24.59 -3.74 -19.80
N GLY A 514 24.03 -4.23 -18.70
CA GLY A 514 24.72 -5.08 -17.72
C GLY A 514 25.46 -4.31 -16.64
N THR A 515 25.28 -3.00 -16.55
CA THR A 515 25.89 -2.18 -15.47
C THR A 515 25.34 -2.47 -14.09
N MET A 516 24.19 -3.16 -14.01
CA MET A 516 23.51 -3.49 -12.76
C MET A 516 23.34 -5.02 -12.56
N ASN A 517 24.19 -5.84 -13.17
CA ASN A 517 24.12 -7.31 -13.03
C ASN A 517 24.16 -7.79 -11.58
N THR A 518 24.93 -7.12 -10.72
CA THR A 518 25.13 -7.49 -9.31
C THR A 518 24.27 -6.68 -8.33
N LYS A 519 23.17 -6.12 -8.80
CA LYS A 519 22.32 -5.19 -8.00
C LYS A 519 20.98 -5.79 -7.56
N GLY A 520 20.84 -7.10 -7.57
CA GLY A 520 19.59 -7.75 -7.18
C GLY A 520 18.43 -7.49 -8.15
N LEU A 521 17.21 -7.62 -7.66
CA LEU A 521 15.98 -7.40 -8.45
C LEU A 521 15.56 -5.92 -8.52
N PHE A 522 15.91 -5.15 -7.50
CA PHE A 522 15.63 -3.72 -7.39
C PHE A 522 16.87 -2.98 -6.92
N TRP A 523 17.16 -1.89 -7.60
CA TRP A 523 18.24 -0.99 -7.21
C TRP A 523 18.12 0.35 -7.94
N GLY A 524 18.58 1.43 -7.32
CA GLY A 524 18.69 2.74 -7.93
C GLY A 524 19.55 3.69 -7.10
N ASN A 525 19.77 4.89 -7.62
CA ASN A 525 20.51 5.95 -6.96
C ASN A 525 19.88 7.32 -7.27
N GLN A 526 20.24 8.35 -6.50
CA GLN A 526 19.84 9.75 -6.70
C GLN A 526 20.91 10.58 -7.39
N ASP A 527 21.90 9.95 -8.02
CA ASP A 527 23.05 10.62 -8.65
C ASP A 527 22.80 11.11 -10.08
N ASN A 528 21.63 10.81 -10.65
CA ASN A 528 21.23 11.15 -12.02
C ASN A 528 22.08 10.53 -13.15
N VAL A 529 23.05 9.69 -12.81
CA VAL A 529 23.95 9.03 -13.77
C VAL A 529 23.94 7.52 -13.65
N SER A 530 23.59 6.97 -12.50
CA SER A 530 23.39 5.55 -12.33
C SER A 530 22.03 5.13 -12.92
N GLY A 531 21.92 3.88 -13.29
CA GLY A 531 20.67 3.34 -13.78
C GLY A 531 19.66 3.06 -12.65
N VAL A 532 18.48 2.62 -13.04
CA VAL A 532 17.44 2.07 -12.14
C VAL A 532 17.13 0.65 -12.57
N LYS A 533 16.96 -0.24 -11.60
CA LYS A 533 16.57 -1.64 -11.81
C LYS A 533 15.33 -1.93 -11.01
N VAL A 534 14.27 -2.41 -11.65
CA VAL A 534 13.01 -2.80 -11.02
C VAL A 534 12.53 -4.13 -11.57
N PHE A 535 12.01 -5.00 -10.72
CA PHE A 535 11.58 -6.36 -11.08
C PHE A 535 12.62 -7.16 -11.89
N GLY A 536 13.91 -6.87 -11.67
CA GLY A 536 15.00 -7.48 -12.41
C GLY A 536 15.30 -6.84 -13.77
N ILE A 537 14.56 -5.83 -14.18
CA ILE A 537 14.69 -5.13 -15.47
C ILE A 537 15.60 -3.91 -15.30
N GLU A 538 16.72 -3.89 -16.00
CA GLU A 538 17.69 -2.79 -16.00
C GLU A 538 17.19 -1.61 -16.84
N HIS A 539 17.39 -0.38 -16.33
CA HIS A 539 16.99 0.85 -17.00
C HIS A 539 15.51 0.85 -17.41
N TRP A 540 14.60 0.55 -16.46
CA TRP A 540 13.16 0.62 -16.72
C TRP A 540 12.76 2.01 -17.21
N TYR A 541 13.45 3.04 -16.71
CA TYR A 541 13.43 4.40 -17.22
C TYR A 541 14.83 5.01 -17.15
N GLY A 542 15.03 6.11 -17.90
CA GLY A 542 16.33 6.72 -18.13
C GLY A 542 17.18 5.91 -19.11
N ASN A 543 18.39 6.37 -19.34
CA ASN A 543 19.36 5.81 -20.25
C ASN A 543 18.98 5.97 -21.73
N ILE A 544 17.95 5.26 -22.23
CA ILE A 544 17.41 5.40 -23.58
C ILE A 544 15.90 5.18 -23.57
N GLY A 545 15.16 6.04 -24.25
CA GLY A 545 13.72 5.87 -24.42
C GLY A 545 13.40 4.58 -25.19
N ARG A 546 12.42 3.82 -24.73
CA ARG A 546 12.04 2.53 -25.35
C ARG A 546 10.83 2.71 -26.26
N ARG A 547 11.01 2.48 -27.55
CA ARG A 547 9.86 2.37 -28.47
C ARG A 547 9.07 1.13 -28.10
N ILE A 548 7.77 1.29 -27.86
CA ILE A 548 6.88 0.19 -27.51
C ILE A 548 5.81 -0.03 -28.59
N GLY A 549 5.31 -1.26 -28.69
CA GLY A 549 4.16 -1.61 -29.52
C GLY A 549 2.83 -1.37 -28.80
N GLY A 550 1.78 -1.12 -29.56
CA GLY A 550 0.41 -1.08 -29.04
C GLY A 550 -0.03 0.25 -28.40
N TRP A 551 0.68 1.36 -28.62
CA TRP A 551 0.25 2.69 -28.18
C TRP A 551 0.61 3.77 -29.21
N ILE A 552 -0.39 4.44 -29.73
CA ILE A 552 -0.23 5.51 -30.73
C ILE A 552 -1.05 6.76 -30.35
N ASN A 553 -0.54 7.90 -30.74
CA ASN A 553 -1.29 9.16 -30.81
C ASN A 553 -1.61 9.44 -32.28
N ASP A 554 -2.86 9.21 -32.69
CA ASP A 554 -3.31 9.50 -34.03
C ASP A 554 -3.87 10.91 -34.08
N LYS A 555 -2.97 11.89 -34.29
CA LYS A 555 -3.31 13.33 -34.44
C LYS A 555 -4.17 13.86 -33.29
N GLY A 556 -3.80 13.54 -32.05
CA GLY A 556 -4.54 13.96 -30.86
C GLY A 556 -5.53 12.94 -30.32
N THR A 557 -5.75 11.83 -31.04
CA THR A 557 -6.55 10.70 -30.55
C THR A 557 -5.64 9.58 -30.09
N GLN A 558 -5.64 9.25 -28.81
CA GLN A 558 -4.85 8.12 -28.31
C GLN A 558 -5.57 6.80 -28.58
N LYS A 559 -4.81 5.84 -29.01
CA LYS A 559 -5.26 4.47 -29.31
C LYS A 559 -4.31 3.47 -28.70
N ILE A 560 -4.84 2.40 -28.12
CA ILE A 560 -4.05 1.30 -27.56
C ILE A 560 -4.53 -0.03 -28.08
N LYS A 561 -3.66 -1.02 -28.06
CA LYS A 561 -3.94 -2.39 -28.46
C LYS A 561 -3.75 -3.33 -27.27
N MET A 562 -4.84 -3.96 -26.86
CA MET A 562 -4.86 -4.79 -25.65
C MET A 562 -4.54 -6.26 -25.92
N THR A 563 -4.90 -6.76 -27.08
CA THR A 563 -4.59 -8.13 -27.51
C THR A 563 -3.60 -8.12 -28.65
N TYR A 564 -2.63 -8.98 -28.61
CA TYR A 564 -1.57 -9.13 -29.59
C TYR A 564 -1.75 -10.45 -30.33
N GLY A 565 -2.87 -10.58 -31.00
CA GLY A 565 -3.08 -11.63 -31.97
C GLY A 565 -2.38 -11.27 -33.27
N GLN A 566 -2.56 -12.08 -34.30
CA GLN A 566 -1.90 -12.19 -35.59
C GLN A 566 -1.49 -10.90 -36.34
N SER A 567 -1.94 -9.70 -35.91
CA SER A 567 -1.66 -8.41 -36.57
C SER A 567 -1.21 -7.33 -35.60
N ASP A 568 -0.45 -7.71 -34.63
CA ASP A 568 0.00 -6.87 -33.54
C ASP A 568 1.28 -6.10 -33.86
N GLY A 569 1.83 -5.38 -32.90
CA GLY A 569 3.11 -4.68 -32.99
C GLY A 569 4.32 -5.55 -33.30
N SER A 570 4.17 -6.84 -33.53
CA SER A 570 5.24 -7.73 -34.00
C SER A 570 5.52 -7.59 -35.50
N THR A 571 4.62 -6.96 -36.24
CA THR A 571 4.71 -6.67 -37.66
C THR A 571 4.66 -5.19 -37.94
N VAL A 572 5.12 -4.78 -39.14
CA VAL A 572 4.98 -3.40 -39.61
C VAL A 572 3.52 -2.97 -39.62
N ASP A 573 2.61 -3.89 -39.87
CA ASP A 573 1.17 -3.66 -39.88
C ASP A 573 0.60 -3.32 -38.50
N GLY A 574 1.24 -3.72 -37.41
CA GLY A 574 0.91 -3.33 -36.03
C GLY A 574 1.09 -1.84 -35.74
N TYR A 575 1.85 -1.13 -36.57
CA TYR A 575 2.03 0.33 -36.54
C TYR A 575 1.24 1.02 -37.65
N ASN A 576 0.09 0.52 -37.99
CA ASN A 576 -0.69 1.13 -39.04
C ASN A 576 -1.45 2.38 -38.53
N THR A 577 -1.57 3.39 -39.41
CA THR A 577 -2.27 4.63 -39.10
C THR A 577 -3.78 4.47 -39.01
N ASN A 578 -4.33 3.39 -39.51
CA ASN A 578 -5.78 3.11 -39.50
C ASN A 578 -6.24 2.54 -38.14
N GLY A 579 -5.32 2.23 -37.25
CA GLY A 579 -5.64 1.71 -35.92
C GLY A 579 -6.28 0.33 -35.93
N ALA A 580 -6.01 -0.52 -36.94
CA ALA A 580 -6.55 -1.88 -36.98
C ALA A 580 -6.13 -2.65 -35.71
N GLY A 581 -7.13 -3.19 -35.00
CA GLY A 581 -6.93 -3.80 -33.67
C GLY A 581 -6.67 -2.82 -32.54
N TYR A 582 -6.59 -1.54 -32.80
CA TYR A 582 -6.50 -0.51 -31.77
C TYR A 582 -7.88 -0.06 -31.30
N ILE A 583 -8.04 0.15 -29.99
CA ILE A 583 -9.21 0.79 -29.40
C ILE A 583 -8.90 2.26 -29.12
N VAL A 584 -9.88 3.12 -29.37
CA VAL A 584 -9.81 4.53 -28.99
C VAL A 584 -10.07 4.63 -27.50
N ILE A 585 -9.14 5.25 -26.78
CA ILE A 585 -9.25 5.43 -25.33
C ILE A 585 -9.72 6.84 -24.92
N GLY A 586 -10.37 7.52 -25.82
CA GLY A 586 -10.92 8.87 -25.61
C GLY A 586 -10.17 9.93 -26.42
N ASN A 587 -10.83 11.07 -26.64
CA ASN A 587 -10.21 12.27 -27.18
C ASN A 587 -9.39 12.94 -26.10
N SER A 588 -8.26 12.37 -25.76
CA SER A 588 -7.31 13.03 -24.90
C SER A 588 -6.39 13.85 -25.79
N THR A 589 -6.84 15.04 -26.16
CA THR A 589 -5.93 16.05 -26.67
C THR A 589 -5.12 16.52 -25.46
N PRO A 590 -3.84 16.19 -25.34
CA PRO A 590 -3.02 16.81 -24.33
C PRO A 590 -3.09 18.32 -24.54
N ILE A 591 -3.22 19.07 -23.47
CA ILE A 591 -3.26 20.54 -23.55
C ILE A 591 -1.83 21.01 -23.87
N GLY A 592 -1.67 21.61 -25.04
CA GLY A 592 -0.38 22.15 -25.49
C GLY A 592 0.24 21.36 -26.66
N THR A 593 1.25 21.92 -27.28
CA THR A 593 1.92 21.37 -28.46
C THR A 593 3.35 20.86 -28.17
N SER A 594 3.84 21.01 -26.96
CA SER A 594 5.28 20.84 -26.65
C SER A 594 5.62 19.94 -25.49
N GLY A 595 4.62 19.43 -24.76
CA GLY A 595 4.90 18.57 -23.61
C GLY A 595 5.06 19.32 -22.28
N GLY A 596 5.30 18.57 -21.21
CA GLY A 596 5.43 19.03 -19.84
C GLY A 596 5.40 17.86 -18.88
N TYR A 597 5.11 18.11 -17.61
CA TYR A 597 4.96 17.05 -16.60
C TYR A 597 3.52 16.57 -16.56
N VAL A 598 3.34 15.26 -16.49
CA VAL A 598 2.02 14.62 -16.40
C VAL A 598 1.30 15.08 -15.13
N SER A 599 0.09 15.63 -15.28
CA SER A 599 -0.78 15.99 -14.15
C SER A 599 -2.06 15.14 -14.11
N LYS A 600 -2.55 14.68 -15.27
CA LYS A 600 -3.73 13.81 -15.33
C LYS A 600 -3.51 12.61 -16.22
N MET A 601 -4.09 11.50 -15.81
CA MET A 601 -4.22 10.29 -16.60
C MET A 601 -5.69 9.93 -16.80
N LEU A 602 -6.04 9.45 -17.98
CA LEU A 602 -7.24 8.68 -18.19
C LEU A 602 -7.06 7.33 -17.47
N ILE A 603 -8.02 6.97 -16.68
CA ILE A 603 -8.05 5.73 -15.92
C ILE A 603 -9.13 4.84 -16.51
N THR A 604 -8.72 3.70 -17.02
CA THR A 604 -9.62 2.68 -17.56
C THR A 604 -9.11 1.30 -17.14
N ASN A 605 -9.92 0.29 -17.26
CA ASN A 605 -9.48 -1.10 -17.02
C ASN A 605 -8.38 -1.58 -18.00
N ASN A 606 -8.07 -0.76 -19.01
CA ASN A 606 -6.97 -0.98 -19.94
C ASN A 606 -5.65 -0.34 -19.47
N GLY A 607 -5.66 0.45 -18.40
CA GLY A 607 -4.46 1.05 -17.80
C GLY A 607 -4.58 2.55 -17.53
N LEU A 608 -3.45 3.14 -17.18
CA LEU A 608 -3.27 4.55 -16.86
C LEU A 608 -2.59 5.26 -18.03
N ILE A 609 -3.27 6.21 -18.67
CA ILE A 609 -2.81 6.82 -19.91
C ILE A 609 -2.70 8.35 -19.73
N PRO A 610 -1.49 8.94 -19.85
CA PRO A 610 -1.29 10.37 -19.70
C PRO A 610 -2.13 11.19 -20.67
N THR A 611 -2.86 12.20 -20.16
CA THR A 611 -3.75 13.05 -20.95
C THR A 611 -3.49 14.53 -20.80
N ILE A 612 -2.96 15.01 -19.66
CA ILE A 612 -2.68 16.42 -19.42
C ILE A 612 -1.26 16.56 -18.87
N ALA A 613 -0.53 17.54 -19.42
CA ALA A 613 0.86 17.87 -19.07
C ALA A 613 0.94 19.28 -18.45
N SER A 614 0.40 19.47 -17.26
CA SER A 614 0.41 20.74 -16.51
C SER A 614 0.97 20.58 -15.08
N GLY A 615 1.60 19.45 -14.78
CA GLY A 615 2.26 19.19 -13.51
C GLY A 615 3.65 19.82 -13.40
N SER A 616 4.43 19.33 -12.44
CA SER A 616 5.83 19.74 -12.23
C SER A 616 6.70 18.54 -11.89
N ALA A 617 7.99 18.76 -11.72
CA ALA A 617 8.94 17.72 -11.29
C ALA A 617 8.68 17.20 -9.87
N THR A 618 7.78 17.81 -9.11
CA THR A 618 7.49 17.48 -7.71
C THR A 618 5.99 17.29 -7.44
N THR A 619 5.16 17.32 -8.48
CA THR A 619 3.71 17.19 -8.32
C THR A 619 3.14 16.12 -9.26
N HIS A 620 2.08 15.48 -8.82
CA HIS A 620 1.36 14.44 -9.53
C HIS A 620 2.25 13.25 -9.86
N TYR A 621 2.59 13.02 -11.13
CA TYR A 621 3.39 11.87 -11.54
C TYR A 621 4.88 12.17 -11.68
N CYS A 622 5.28 13.44 -11.59
CA CYS A 622 6.66 13.92 -11.71
C CYS A 622 7.36 13.58 -13.04
N ASP A 623 6.69 12.95 -13.97
CA ASP A 623 7.19 12.38 -15.22
C ASP A 623 6.78 13.18 -16.44
N GLY A 624 7.58 13.14 -17.50
CA GLY A 624 7.35 13.89 -18.72
C GLY A 624 6.32 13.29 -19.67
N LEU A 625 5.63 14.16 -20.39
CA LEU A 625 4.77 13.82 -21.50
C LEU A 625 5.07 14.73 -22.70
N TRP A 626 5.45 14.16 -23.83
CA TRP A 626 5.58 14.85 -25.10
C TRP A 626 4.62 14.27 -26.14
N PHE A 627 4.09 15.12 -27.01
CA PHE A 627 3.21 14.70 -28.08
C PHE A 627 3.23 15.71 -29.23
N ASN A 628 2.78 15.26 -30.40
CA ASN A 628 2.57 16.12 -31.56
C ASN A 628 1.25 15.71 -32.25
N ASN A 629 0.26 16.60 -32.14
CA ASN A 629 -1.07 16.32 -32.69
C ASN A 629 -1.18 16.59 -34.21
N SER A 630 -0.09 17.02 -34.86
CA SER A 630 -0.07 17.17 -36.32
C SER A 630 0.32 15.91 -37.06
N LEU A 631 0.77 14.86 -36.36
CA LEU A 631 1.24 13.60 -36.94
C LEU A 631 0.74 12.39 -36.16
N VAL A 632 0.92 11.20 -36.71
CA VAL A 632 0.75 9.95 -36.00
C VAL A 632 2.04 9.65 -35.23
N GLY A 633 1.96 9.73 -33.90
CA GLY A 633 3.07 9.47 -33.00
C GLY A 633 2.97 8.05 -32.43
N TYR A 634 4.12 7.38 -32.34
CA TYR A 634 4.25 6.05 -31.73
C TYR A 634 5.01 6.14 -30.42
N ALA A 635 4.46 5.56 -29.37
CA ALA A 635 4.97 5.75 -28.03
C ALA A 635 6.44 5.33 -27.86
N SER A 636 7.20 6.22 -27.25
CA SER A 636 8.48 5.92 -26.64
C SER A 636 8.37 6.25 -25.14
N VAL A 637 8.81 5.36 -24.28
CA VAL A 637 8.58 5.44 -22.83
C VAL A 637 9.89 5.43 -22.04
N GLY A 638 9.83 5.92 -20.79
CA GLY A 638 10.91 5.87 -19.83
C GLY A 638 11.97 6.96 -20.01
N ALA A 639 11.89 7.76 -21.08
CA ALA A 639 12.83 8.84 -21.42
C ALA A 639 14.29 8.38 -21.61
N ALA A 640 15.16 9.30 -21.98
CA ALA A 640 16.56 9.05 -22.27
C ALA A 640 17.51 9.81 -21.33
N SER A 641 18.81 9.58 -21.50
CA SER A 641 19.86 10.16 -20.64
C SER A 641 19.97 11.71 -20.74
N ASN A 642 19.27 12.34 -21.66
CA ASN A 642 19.24 13.80 -21.82
C ASN A 642 17.94 14.46 -21.36
N ASP A 643 16.97 13.69 -20.86
CA ASP A 643 15.63 14.22 -20.51
C ASP A 643 15.54 14.77 -19.09
N ARG A 644 16.64 14.70 -18.31
CA ARG A 644 16.74 15.28 -16.97
C ARG A 644 15.60 14.80 -16.04
N PHE A 645 14.92 15.72 -15.37
CA PHE A 645 13.87 15.43 -14.39
C PHE A 645 12.54 14.92 -14.99
N TYR A 646 12.43 14.86 -16.32
CA TYR A 646 11.24 14.30 -16.98
C TYR A 646 11.21 12.76 -17.00
N VAL A 647 12.31 12.14 -16.59
CA VAL A 647 12.47 10.68 -16.57
C VAL A 647 11.56 10.04 -15.51
N GLY A 648 11.04 8.86 -15.77
CA GLY A 648 10.31 8.04 -14.81
C GLY A 648 9.45 6.98 -15.47
N ALA A 649 8.72 6.24 -14.66
CA ALA A 649 7.95 5.07 -15.12
C ALA A 649 6.81 5.44 -16.09
N PHE A 650 6.21 6.62 -15.89
CA PHE A 650 5.10 7.14 -16.71
C PHE A 650 5.55 8.12 -17.80
N CYS A 651 6.85 8.40 -17.87
CA CYS A 651 7.37 9.25 -18.92
C CYS A 651 7.07 8.66 -20.30
N SER A 652 6.49 9.47 -21.18
CA SER A 652 6.10 9.05 -22.53
C SER A 652 6.27 10.17 -23.57
N ASN A 653 6.68 9.77 -24.74
CA ASN A 653 6.76 10.62 -25.92
C ASN A 653 5.90 10.04 -27.03
N LEU A 654 4.82 10.72 -27.37
CA LEU A 654 3.84 10.39 -28.39
C LEU A 654 3.98 11.28 -29.64
N GLY A 655 5.09 12.02 -29.75
CA GLY A 655 5.36 12.94 -30.85
C GLY A 655 6.25 12.41 -31.97
N CYS A 656 6.65 11.15 -31.92
CA CYS A 656 7.61 10.59 -32.86
C CYS A 656 6.95 9.64 -33.87
N ALA A 657 6.98 9.99 -35.15
CA ALA A 657 6.52 9.13 -36.24
C ALA A 657 7.31 7.80 -36.30
N VAL A 658 6.76 6.80 -37.03
CA VAL A 658 7.40 5.49 -37.23
C VAL A 658 8.79 5.57 -37.85
N SER A 659 9.02 6.55 -38.73
CA SER A 659 10.26 6.79 -39.45
C SER A 659 11.36 7.47 -38.62
N VAL A 660 11.02 8.01 -37.45
CA VAL A 660 12.00 8.71 -36.60
C VAL A 660 13.07 7.74 -36.10
N ALA A 661 14.32 8.09 -36.42
CA ALA A 661 15.52 7.30 -36.14
C ALA A 661 16.55 8.17 -35.41
N THR A 662 16.31 8.42 -34.13
CA THR A 662 17.16 9.27 -33.27
C THR A 662 18.01 8.44 -32.32
N TRP A 663 19.08 9.05 -31.82
CA TRP A 663 20.01 8.40 -30.90
C TRP A 663 19.39 8.12 -29.53
N TYR A 664 18.37 8.86 -29.11
CA TYR A 664 17.72 8.75 -27.79
C TYR A 664 16.52 7.80 -27.78
N ILE A 665 16.15 7.16 -28.89
CA ILE A 665 15.06 6.19 -28.97
C ILE A 665 15.60 4.80 -29.30
N GLY A 666 15.58 3.93 -28.33
CA GLY A 666 15.90 2.51 -28.42
C GLY A 666 14.66 1.62 -28.54
N ALA A 667 14.82 0.38 -28.15
CA ALA A 667 13.77 -0.64 -28.01
C ALA A 667 14.20 -1.69 -27.00
N ALA A 668 13.25 -2.51 -26.59
CA ALA A 668 13.49 -3.70 -25.78
C ALA A 668 12.59 -4.84 -26.26
N LEU A 669 12.84 -6.06 -25.78
CA LEU A 669 12.10 -7.26 -26.17
C LEU A 669 10.93 -7.56 -25.23
N SER A 670 9.97 -8.28 -25.72
CA SER A 670 8.99 -9.04 -24.95
C SER A 670 8.88 -10.44 -25.56
N CYS A 671 8.66 -11.45 -24.73
CA CYS A 671 8.36 -12.80 -25.19
C CYS A 671 7.13 -13.36 -24.47
N LYS A 672 6.24 -13.93 -25.26
CA LYS A 672 5.02 -14.60 -24.79
C LYS A 672 4.97 -16.00 -25.41
N PRO A 673 5.57 -17.01 -24.73
CA PRO A 673 5.52 -18.38 -25.20
C PRO A 673 4.07 -18.84 -25.38
N LEU A 674 3.82 -19.71 -26.34
CA LEU A 674 2.49 -20.29 -26.50
C LEU A 674 2.12 -21.15 -25.28
N SER A 675 0.86 -21.09 -24.87
CA SER A 675 0.32 -21.98 -23.85
C SER A 675 0.49 -23.44 -24.26
N THR A 676 0.98 -24.26 -23.37
CA THR A 676 1.14 -25.73 -23.54
C THR A 676 -0.11 -26.47 -23.06
N THR A 677 -1.31 -25.96 -23.31
CA THR A 677 -2.55 -26.65 -22.94
C THR A 677 -2.73 -27.97 -23.68
#